data_c2a974295c6989c2adca9a19dcab1b27
#
_entry.id   c2a974295c6989c2adca9a19dcab1b27
#
_cell.length_a   1.000
_cell.length_b   1.000
_cell.length_c   1.000
_cell.angle_alpha   90.00
_cell.angle_beta   90.00
_cell.angle_gamma   90.00
#
_symmetry.space_group_name_H-M   'P 1'
#
loop_
_entity.id
_entity.type
_entity.pdbx_description
1 polymer ?
#
loop_
_entity_poly.entity_id
_entity_poly.type
_entity_poly.pdbx_seq_one_letter_code
_entity_poly.pdbx_strand_id
1 'polypeptide(L)'
;MESIQGTEWWTSYQPVSYKLDSKLGTEAEFKTMIATCNAAGVEIIADSVINHTTGADQGEGTGVAGSKYDGEGNFPAIPYTKENFHDCTKNIGDYTNADEVQNCRLTSLQDLDTSQEYVQDKLADYMNRLLDLGVYGFRVDAVKHIATADVAAIKAKLAEKSGRNADDIFFEQEVIGNASEAAEIQPSNYVANGKVSEFNFTNHLSVAFAGDITDASKGLAKVGGDGWVSSDKAAVWVTNWDTERGSAITYKKGSKYLLANAFMLAYDYGQPHIYSGYYFDNSDDGAPGATETSVPDMECPTDGSMTSGTWQCAERWTAIRGMIGFHNAVNGTDVTNWKAYDTNVLGFSRGDVGYLALNNSADDSKQTFQTSLPAGEYCNVYATGDCSATVTVKDDGTFDATLAKNSAIAIYAGATKDSWTGTTKSDPSDPDLSVNDETKKATADTSRTIYYKLPDGWKQAYLHYGIDGWAEQGHELMADAGNGWVKFTVDPKGKSFEYVFTDGGDNWDNPNGGGNYTAQGHWTAVADHEASAGVPSDVQSYQPKTKVIVHYKPAEGDAVADRGVYMWGTDKNGATLNGAWHAFTGEDSYGKVFETTIDGAYDAAKIGVIVTTEGWDKVGGDRTIDGSTGTAEIWVDGANLDETLTEAPDGYKKAANQIDVAIHYHRLADDYTSEDGMKAWDIWGWADGVNGAAYPFTEHDDYGLIAKYTLKGSGMSTPQFIVRYGGDSWEAKDPNDENRTIPQSAITVNADGTVTYTYDFPYVPAESRMMLS
;
A
#
# COMPACT_ATOMS: atom_id res chain seq x y z
N MET A 1 -22.75 3.73 21.41
CA MET A 1 -23.09 5.06 22.01
C MET A 1 -23.60 6.01 20.96
N GLU A 2 -24.25 7.12 21.35
CA GLU A 2 -24.68 8.17 20.41
C GLU A 2 -23.48 8.88 19.82
N SER A 3 -23.44 9.00 18.47
CA SER A 3 -22.39 9.67 17.71
C SER A 3 -22.90 10.88 16.95
N ILE A 4 -22.01 11.58 16.27
CA ILE A 4 -22.39 12.63 15.30
C ILE A 4 -23.21 12.05 14.15
N GLN A 5 -23.94 12.90 13.45
CA GLN A 5 -24.61 12.58 12.20
C GLN A 5 -23.58 12.52 11.06
N GLY A 6 -23.87 11.75 10.03
CA GLY A 6 -23.04 11.59 8.81
C GLY A 6 -23.14 10.19 8.24
N THR A 7 -22.78 10.04 6.99
CA THR A 7 -22.84 8.75 6.26
C THR A 7 -21.54 7.97 6.31
N GLU A 8 -20.42 8.66 6.58
CA GLU A 8 -19.09 8.09 6.60
C GLU A 8 -18.92 7.15 7.81
N TRP A 9 -18.14 6.07 7.65
CA TRP A 9 -17.96 5.05 8.69
C TRP A 9 -17.38 5.61 9.99
N TRP A 10 -16.41 6.52 9.90
CA TRP A 10 -15.69 7.11 11.03
C TRP A 10 -16.58 8.04 11.90
N THR A 11 -17.74 8.48 11.39
CA THR A 11 -18.67 9.29 12.17
C THR A 11 -19.22 8.55 13.39
N SER A 12 -19.23 7.21 13.39
CA SER A 12 -19.61 6.39 14.54
C SER A 12 -18.57 6.43 15.67
N TYR A 13 -17.33 6.84 15.37
CA TYR A 13 -16.23 6.99 16.34
C TYR A 13 -16.10 8.40 16.92
N GLN A 14 -17.11 9.24 16.74
CA GLN A 14 -17.18 10.58 17.34
C GLN A 14 -18.35 10.70 18.33
N PRO A 15 -18.14 10.28 19.60
CA PRO A 15 -19.19 10.27 20.61
C PRO A 15 -19.74 11.66 20.95
N VAL A 16 -21.06 11.75 21.06
CA VAL A 16 -21.79 12.94 21.52
C VAL A 16 -22.36 12.73 22.92
N SER A 17 -22.79 11.50 23.21
CA SER A 17 -23.28 11.13 24.52
C SER A 17 -23.17 9.62 24.76
N TYR A 18 -23.41 9.19 26.01
CA TYR A 18 -23.44 7.78 26.40
C TYR A 18 -24.84 7.16 26.35
N LYS A 19 -25.77 7.77 25.60
CA LYS A 19 -26.99 7.11 25.19
C LYS A 19 -26.68 5.91 24.28
N LEU A 20 -27.47 4.85 24.41
CA LEU A 20 -27.26 3.63 23.62
C LEU A 20 -28.04 3.63 22.30
N ASP A 21 -28.94 4.59 22.09
CA ASP A 21 -29.52 4.84 20.77
C ASP A 21 -28.40 5.37 19.84
N SER A 22 -28.22 4.69 18.72
CA SER A 22 -27.13 4.95 17.77
C SER A 22 -27.65 4.86 16.34
N LYS A 23 -26.76 5.03 15.33
CA LYS A 23 -27.11 4.75 13.94
C LYS A 23 -27.53 3.31 13.69
N LEU A 24 -27.02 2.36 14.50
CA LEU A 24 -27.27 0.93 14.33
C LEU A 24 -28.58 0.46 14.96
N GLY A 25 -29.29 1.32 15.66
CA GLY A 25 -30.56 1.02 16.29
C GLY A 25 -30.73 1.61 17.68
N THR A 26 -31.84 1.27 18.32
CA THR A 26 -32.22 1.71 19.66
C THR A 26 -31.63 0.83 20.74
N GLU A 27 -31.58 1.32 21.96
CA GLU A 27 -31.18 0.53 23.14
C GLU A 27 -32.06 -0.74 23.33
N ALA A 28 -33.34 -0.66 22.98
CA ALA A 28 -34.26 -1.80 23.09
C ALA A 28 -33.90 -2.92 22.09
N GLU A 29 -33.55 -2.56 20.87
CA GLU A 29 -33.09 -3.50 19.83
C GLU A 29 -31.72 -4.09 20.21
N PHE A 30 -30.79 -3.26 20.69
CA PHE A 30 -29.49 -3.70 21.20
C PHE A 30 -29.63 -4.71 22.34
N LYS A 31 -30.52 -4.44 23.32
CA LYS A 31 -30.82 -5.38 24.40
C LYS A 31 -31.40 -6.70 23.88
N THR A 32 -32.26 -6.64 22.86
CA THR A 32 -32.85 -7.84 22.24
C THR A 32 -31.78 -8.66 21.54
N MET A 33 -30.88 -8.01 20.81
CA MET A 33 -29.74 -8.67 20.17
C MET A 33 -28.85 -9.38 21.19
N ILE A 34 -28.43 -8.70 22.26
CA ILE A 34 -27.61 -9.28 23.33
C ILE A 34 -28.30 -10.53 23.92
N ALA A 35 -29.58 -10.42 24.28
CA ALA A 35 -30.31 -11.54 24.85
C ALA A 35 -30.40 -12.73 23.89
N THR A 36 -30.60 -12.49 22.60
CA THR A 36 -30.67 -13.52 21.57
C THR A 36 -29.34 -14.23 21.40
N CYS A 37 -28.24 -13.46 21.30
CA CYS A 37 -26.91 -14.02 21.15
C CYS A 37 -26.48 -14.81 22.37
N ASN A 38 -26.68 -14.26 23.59
CA ASN A 38 -26.34 -14.96 24.83
C ASN A 38 -27.12 -16.26 25.00
N ALA A 39 -28.39 -16.28 24.58
CA ALA A 39 -29.20 -17.51 24.59
C ALA A 39 -28.70 -18.60 23.61
N ALA A 40 -28.00 -18.17 22.56
CA ALA A 40 -27.31 -19.04 21.60
C ALA A 40 -25.87 -19.41 22.01
N GLY A 41 -25.39 -18.95 23.19
CA GLY A 41 -24.01 -19.17 23.66
C GLY A 41 -22.98 -18.24 23.01
N VAL A 42 -23.42 -17.13 22.43
CA VAL A 42 -22.56 -16.11 21.80
C VAL A 42 -22.51 -14.88 22.70
N GLU A 43 -21.37 -14.58 23.24
CA GLU A 43 -21.12 -13.41 24.08
C GLU A 43 -20.91 -12.16 23.21
N ILE A 44 -21.38 -11.01 23.71
CA ILE A 44 -21.23 -9.71 23.04
C ILE A 44 -20.13 -8.92 23.67
N ILE A 45 -19.14 -8.48 22.87
CA ILE A 45 -18.11 -7.53 23.19
C ILE A 45 -18.50 -6.20 22.54
N ALA A 46 -18.66 -5.14 23.35
CA ALA A 46 -19.05 -3.82 22.85
C ALA A 46 -17.82 -2.96 22.53
N ASP A 47 -17.84 -2.32 21.38
CA ASP A 47 -16.85 -1.29 21.06
C ASP A 47 -17.11 -0.02 21.89
N SER A 48 -16.10 0.48 22.58
CA SER A 48 -16.19 1.56 23.55
C SER A 48 -15.17 2.64 23.29
N VAL A 49 -15.63 3.80 22.80
CA VAL A 49 -14.81 4.98 22.55
C VAL A 49 -14.78 5.81 23.81
N ILE A 50 -13.67 5.76 24.55
CA ILE A 50 -13.53 6.41 25.87
C ILE A 50 -12.35 7.39 25.96
N ASN A 51 -11.55 7.51 24.90
CA ASN A 51 -10.46 8.47 24.85
C ASN A 51 -10.93 9.89 24.55
N HIS A 52 -11.95 10.03 23.73
CA HIS A 52 -12.33 11.32 23.13
C HIS A 52 -13.83 11.44 22.90
N THR A 53 -14.24 12.61 22.48
CA THR A 53 -15.57 12.94 21.99
C THR A 53 -15.50 13.37 20.51
N THR A 54 -16.38 14.26 20.06
CA THR A 54 -16.38 14.74 18.66
C THR A 54 -15.12 15.53 18.32
N GLY A 55 -14.76 15.59 17.03
CA GLY A 55 -13.74 16.51 16.55
C GLY A 55 -14.13 17.97 16.83
N ALA A 56 -13.14 18.79 17.20
CA ALA A 56 -13.37 20.22 17.39
C ALA A 56 -13.72 20.93 16.07
N ASP A 57 -13.29 20.38 14.94
CA ASP A 57 -13.61 20.81 13.58
C ASP A 57 -15.07 20.57 13.17
N GLN A 58 -15.81 19.73 13.92
CA GLN A 58 -17.24 19.52 13.72
C GLN A 58 -18.08 20.72 14.22
N GLY A 59 -17.50 21.60 15.05
CA GLY A 59 -18.19 22.75 15.58
C GLY A 59 -19.39 22.41 16.47
N GLU A 60 -20.47 23.21 16.38
CA GLU A 60 -21.71 22.98 17.11
C GLU A 60 -22.64 22.05 16.32
N GLY A 61 -23.21 21.03 16.97
CA GLY A 61 -24.05 20.07 16.29
C GLY A 61 -25.05 19.33 17.18
N THR A 62 -25.69 18.36 16.54
CA THR A 62 -26.66 17.46 17.19
C THR A 62 -26.32 16.03 16.82
N GLY A 63 -26.19 15.17 17.83
CA GLY A 63 -25.98 13.74 17.63
C GLY A 63 -27.22 13.02 17.09
N VAL A 64 -27.03 11.76 16.72
CA VAL A 64 -28.08 10.91 16.10
C VAL A 64 -29.28 10.66 17.02
N ALA A 65 -29.12 10.73 18.35
CA ALA A 65 -30.19 10.61 19.35
C ALA A 65 -30.59 11.96 19.99
N GLY A 66 -30.26 13.08 19.32
CA GLY A 66 -30.73 14.42 19.65
C GLY A 66 -29.91 15.19 20.68
N SER A 67 -28.80 14.64 21.20
CA SER A 67 -27.94 15.35 22.11
C SER A 67 -27.15 16.47 21.44
N LYS A 68 -26.91 17.57 22.14
CA LYS A 68 -26.13 18.69 21.62
C LYS A 68 -24.66 18.54 22.02
N TYR A 69 -23.79 19.07 21.16
CA TYR A 69 -22.36 19.19 21.40
C TYR A 69 -21.77 20.42 20.69
N ASP A 70 -20.57 20.81 21.08
CA ASP A 70 -19.77 21.81 20.34
C ASP A 70 -18.29 21.42 20.24
N GLY A 71 -17.54 22.23 19.51
CA GLY A 71 -16.08 22.07 19.33
C GLY A 71 -15.23 22.56 20.50
N GLU A 72 -15.83 23.01 21.59
CA GLU A 72 -15.18 23.69 22.74
C GLU A 72 -15.31 22.92 24.08
N GLY A 73 -15.69 21.64 24.05
CA GLY A 73 -15.79 20.78 25.22
C GLY A 73 -17.13 20.80 25.92
N ASN A 74 -18.21 21.23 25.28
CA ASN A 74 -19.52 21.28 25.90
C ASN A 74 -20.42 20.14 25.43
N PHE A 75 -20.65 19.15 26.28
CA PHE A 75 -21.46 17.95 26.05
C PHE A 75 -22.53 17.78 27.13
N PRO A 76 -23.65 18.54 27.08
CA PRO A 76 -24.61 18.61 28.14
C PRO A 76 -25.26 17.28 28.53
N ALA A 77 -25.33 16.33 27.61
CA ALA A 77 -25.95 15.02 27.84
C ALA A 77 -25.09 14.08 28.69
N ILE A 78 -23.77 14.35 28.87
CA ILE A 78 -22.87 13.49 29.68
C ILE A 78 -22.74 13.95 31.15
N PRO A 79 -22.74 15.10 31.66
CA PRO A 79 -22.50 16.49 31.30
C PRO A 79 -21.00 16.85 31.42
N TYR A 80 -20.32 16.89 30.30
CA TYR A 80 -18.94 17.36 30.20
C TYR A 80 -18.90 18.87 29.88
N THR A 81 -17.90 19.53 30.42
CA THR A 81 -17.50 20.89 30.10
C THR A 81 -16.04 20.91 29.73
N LYS A 82 -15.56 22.04 29.21
CA LYS A 82 -14.14 22.20 28.81
C LYS A 82 -13.15 21.74 29.89
N GLU A 83 -13.49 21.82 31.13
CA GLU A 83 -12.64 21.40 32.27
C GLU A 83 -12.42 19.89 32.37
N ASN A 84 -13.18 19.10 31.59
CA ASN A 84 -13.06 17.64 31.55
C ASN A 84 -12.18 17.13 30.40
N PHE A 85 -11.57 18.04 29.67
CA PHE A 85 -10.68 17.77 28.56
C PHE A 85 -9.27 18.26 28.88
N HIS A 86 -8.26 17.64 28.27
CA HIS A 86 -6.90 18.12 28.37
C HIS A 86 -6.74 19.53 27.77
N ASP A 87 -5.85 20.34 28.36
CA ASP A 87 -5.59 21.71 27.87
C ASP A 87 -4.90 21.75 26.51
N CYS A 88 -4.29 20.67 26.07
CA CYS A 88 -3.62 20.57 24.77
C CYS A 88 -4.64 20.45 23.63
N THR A 89 -4.86 21.54 22.90
CA THR A 89 -5.81 21.58 21.78
C THR A 89 -5.17 21.38 20.40
N LYS A 90 -3.86 21.17 20.33
CA LYS A 90 -3.16 20.83 19.08
C LYS A 90 -3.35 19.34 18.73
N ASN A 91 -3.27 19.02 17.46
CA ASN A 91 -3.17 17.64 17.04
C ASN A 91 -1.81 17.03 17.40
N ILE A 92 -1.79 15.73 17.71
CA ILE A 92 -0.56 14.97 17.92
C ILE A 92 0.32 15.04 16.67
N GLY A 93 1.56 15.45 16.85
CA GLY A 93 2.57 15.54 15.78
C GLY A 93 3.84 14.73 16.05
N ASP A 94 4.07 14.33 17.31
CA ASP A 94 5.28 13.63 17.71
C ASP A 94 4.94 12.39 18.56
N TYR A 95 4.93 11.24 17.94
CA TYR A 95 4.70 9.95 18.64
C TYR A 95 5.92 9.44 19.42
N THR A 96 7.05 10.11 19.38
CA THR A 96 8.19 9.83 20.29
C THR A 96 8.02 10.50 21.65
N ASN A 97 7.00 11.34 21.81
CA ASN A 97 6.65 12.03 23.02
C ASN A 97 5.33 11.48 23.59
N ALA A 98 5.40 10.57 24.56
CA ALA A 98 4.22 9.94 25.17
C ALA A 98 3.25 10.96 25.81
N ASP A 99 3.75 12.04 26.40
CA ASP A 99 2.93 13.10 26.99
C ASP A 99 2.07 13.80 25.92
N GLU A 100 2.63 14.06 24.75
CA GLU A 100 1.88 14.61 23.62
C GLU A 100 0.81 13.63 23.11
N VAL A 101 1.15 12.35 23.00
CA VAL A 101 0.21 11.33 22.50
C VAL A 101 -0.97 11.10 23.44
N GLN A 102 -0.76 11.22 24.76
CA GLN A 102 -1.75 10.91 25.77
C GLN A 102 -2.51 12.15 26.29
N ASN A 103 -2.15 13.36 25.86
CA ASN A 103 -2.79 14.58 26.36
C ASN A 103 -3.14 15.58 25.25
N CYS A 104 -2.88 15.29 23.97
CA CYS A 104 -3.24 16.14 22.84
C CYS A 104 -4.23 15.44 21.91
N ARG A 105 -4.82 16.19 20.99
CA ARG A 105 -5.91 15.68 20.13
C ARG A 105 -5.42 14.69 19.08
N LEU A 106 -6.06 13.55 19.03
CA LEU A 106 -5.97 12.65 17.86
C LEU A 106 -6.84 13.24 16.74
N THR A 107 -6.21 13.75 15.67
CA THR A 107 -6.91 14.28 14.48
C THR A 107 -8.13 15.16 14.78
N SER A 108 -7.97 16.23 15.54
CA SER A 108 -9.02 17.15 16.00
C SER A 108 -9.98 16.64 17.08
N LEU A 109 -10.04 15.35 17.37
CA LEU A 109 -10.92 14.75 18.38
C LEU A 109 -10.65 15.38 19.75
N GLN A 110 -11.71 15.81 20.46
CA GLN A 110 -11.58 16.46 21.76
C GLN A 110 -11.22 15.43 22.82
N ASP A 111 -10.01 15.54 23.33
CA ASP A 111 -9.32 14.57 24.17
C ASP A 111 -9.75 14.68 25.64
N LEU A 112 -10.33 13.61 26.18
CA LEU A 112 -10.83 13.59 27.58
C LEU A 112 -9.67 13.51 28.56
N ASP A 113 -9.68 14.33 29.60
CA ASP A 113 -8.75 14.19 30.70
C ASP A 113 -9.16 13.00 31.60
N THR A 114 -8.71 11.81 31.17
CA THR A 114 -9.00 10.55 31.85
C THR A 114 -8.30 10.39 33.19
N SER A 115 -7.42 11.30 33.59
CA SER A 115 -6.84 11.35 34.91
C SER A 115 -7.85 11.84 36.00
N GLN A 116 -8.93 12.50 35.58
CA GLN A 116 -9.95 13.03 36.47
C GLN A 116 -10.90 11.94 36.97
N GLU A 117 -11.08 11.85 38.29
CA GLU A 117 -12.07 10.91 38.87
C GLU A 117 -13.47 11.08 38.28
N TYR A 118 -13.90 12.31 38.01
CA TYR A 118 -15.20 12.58 37.39
C TYR A 118 -15.36 11.97 36.01
N VAL A 119 -14.34 12.09 35.15
CA VAL A 119 -14.35 11.50 33.81
C VAL A 119 -14.34 9.98 33.94
N GLN A 120 -13.47 9.40 34.76
CA GLN A 120 -13.41 7.96 35.01
C GLN A 120 -14.75 7.40 35.50
N ASP A 121 -15.44 8.13 36.42
CA ASP A 121 -16.76 7.72 36.92
C ASP A 121 -17.82 7.70 35.82
N LYS A 122 -17.84 8.71 34.93
CA LYS A 122 -18.78 8.77 33.79
C LYS A 122 -18.55 7.66 32.80
N LEU A 123 -17.30 7.35 32.48
CA LEU A 123 -16.91 6.26 31.61
C LEU A 123 -17.29 4.90 32.21
N ALA A 124 -17.01 4.69 33.50
CA ALA A 124 -17.38 3.47 34.21
C ALA A 124 -18.91 3.33 34.35
N ASP A 125 -19.68 4.42 34.55
CA ASP A 125 -21.16 4.37 34.54
C ASP A 125 -21.71 3.92 33.19
N TYR A 126 -21.15 4.45 32.08
CA TYR A 126 -21.53 4.04 30.71
C TYR A 126 -21.24 2.56 30.51
N MET A 127 -20.02 2.12 30.80
CA MET A 127 -19.60 0.75 30.61
C MET A 127 -20.38 -0.22 31.50
N ASN A 128 -20.69 0.17 32.76
CA ASN A 128 -21.50 -0.63 33.67
C ASN A 128 -22.93 -0.85 33.10
N ARG A 129 -23.52 0.20 32.52
CA ARG A 129 -24.84 0.05 31.87
C ARG A 129 -24.84 -1.01 30.76
N LEU A 130 -23.74 -1.12 29.98
CA LEU A 130 -23.59 -2.17 28.98
C LEU A 130 -23.47 -3.57 29.61
N LEU A 131 -22.71 -3.70 30.70
CA LEU A 131 -22.62 -4.96 31.46
C LEU A 131 -23.99 -5.38 32.05
N ASP A 132 -24.80 -4.41 32.53
CA ASP A 132 -26.16 -4.65 33.06
C ASP A 132 -27.12 -5.14 31.94
N LEU A 133 -26.88 -4.76 30.69
CA LEU A 133 -27.63 -5.30 29.53
C LEU A 133 -27.19 -6.71 29.12
N GLY A 134 -26.09 -7.22 29.66
CA GLY A 134 -25.56 -8.55 29.35
C GLY A 134 -24.39 -8.59 28.39
N VAL A 135 -23.76 -7.46 28.11
CA VAL A 135 -22.48 -7.42 27.39
C VAL A 135 -21.41 -8.13 28.21
N TYR A 136 -20.57 -8.95 27.56
CA TYR A 136 -19.51 -9.71 28.21
C TYR A 136 -18.30 -8.83 28.57
N GLY A 137 -17.91 -7.94 27.66
CA GLY A 137 -16.76 -7.09 27.81
C GLY A 137 -16.63 -6.04 26.68
N PHE A 138 -15.46 -5.50 26.50
CA PHE A 138 -15.23 -4.33 25.68
C PHE A 138 -14.02 -4.48 24.75
N ARG A 139 -14.16 -4.06 23.51
CA ARG A 139 -13.07 -3.54 22.71
C ARG A 139 -12.96 -2.06 23.02
N VAL A 140 -11.82 -1.61 23.51
CA VAL A 140 -11.62 -0.22 23.92
C VAL A 140 -10.82 0.50 22.84
N ASP A 141 -11.45 1.50 22.24
CA ASP A 141 -10.93 2.29 21.14
C ASP A 141 -9.80 3.23 21.57
N ALA A 142 -8.82 3.45 20.69
CA ALA A 142 -7.78 4.47 20.81
C ALA A 142 -7.02 4.47 22.15
N VAL A 143 -6.83 3.31 22.78
CA VAL A 143 -6.23 3.21 24.13
C VAL A 143 -4.78 3.66 24.18
N LYS A 144 -4.06 3.63 23.06
CA LYS A 144 -2.73 4.23 22.95
C LYS A 144 -2.67 5.68 23.45
N HIS A 145 -3.79 6.39 23.33
CA HIS A 145 -3.94 7.80 23.68
C HIS A 145 -4.43 8.01 25.13
N ILE A 146 -4.57 6.94 25.91
CA ILE A 146 -4.94 6.97 27.32
C ILE A 146 -3.75 6.44 28.14
N ALA A 147 -3.41 7.12 29.24
CA ALA A 147 -2.38 6.61 30.13
C ALA A 147 -2.79 5.25 30.71
N THR A 148 -1.86 4.30 30.73
CA THR A 148 -2.10 2.93 31.23
C THR A 148 -2.72 2.90 32.64
N ALA A 149 -2.31 3.83 33.52
CA ALA A 149 -2.84 3.97 34.86
C ALA A 149 -4.32 4.40 34.86
N ASP A 150 -4.74 5.25 33.93
CA ASP A 150 -6.10 5.73 33.83
C ASP A 150 -7.03 4.63 33.32
N VAL A 151 -6.57 3.83 32.34
CA VAL A 151 -7.29 2.62 31.90
C VAL A 151 -7.51 1.68 33.08
N ALA A 152 -6.48 1.44 33.90
CA ALA A 152 -6.59 0.61 35.10
C ALA A 152 -7.58 1.20 36.12
N ALA A 153 -7.57 2.52 36.32
CA ALA A 153 -8.49 3.21 37.24
C ALA A 153 -9.95 3.11 36.75
N ILE A 154 -10.20 3.34 35.45
CA ILE A 154 -11.54 3.16 34.83
C ILE A 154 -12.03 1.73 35.02
N LYS A 155 -11.18 0.73 34.74
CA LYS A 155 -11.52 -0.68 34.92
C LYS A 155 -11.81 -1.05 36.37
N ALA A 156 -11.03 -0.51 37.31
CA ALA A 156 -11.26 -0.72 38.74
C ALA A 156 -12.62 -0.12 39.19
N LYS A 157 -12.95 1.10 38.76
CA LYS A 157 -14.26 1.72 39.03
C LYS A 157 -15.41 0.92 38.42
N LEU A 158 -15.23 0.40 37.20
CA LEU A 158 -16.20 -0.47 36.55
C LEU A 158 -16.41 -1.76 37.33
N ALA A 159 -15.34 -2.38 37.83
CA ALA A 159 -15.41 -3.57 38.67
C ALA A 159 -16.20 -3.32 39.94
N GLU A 160 -15.93 -2.17 40.62
CA GLU A 160 -16.67 -1.75 41.81
C GLU A 160 -18.17 -1.57 41.52
N LYS A 161 -18.50 -0.82 40.44
CA LYS A 161 -19.90 -0.52 40.10
C LYS A 161 -20.68 -1.77 39.70
N SER A 162 -20.07 -2.67 38.93
CA SER A 162 -20.70 -3.90 38.45
C SER A 162 -20.73 -5.04 39.48
N GLY A 163 -19.93 -4.93 40.55
CA GLY A 163 -19.74 -6.00 41.53
C GLY A 163 -18.98 -7.22 40.97
N ARG A 164 -18.28 -7.09 39.83
CA ARG A 164 -17.46 -8.14 39.22
C ARG A 164 -16.00 -7.98 39.65
N ASN A 165 -15.20 -9.05 39.56
CA ASN A 165 -13.76 -8.88 39.64
C ASN A 165 -13.26 -8.17 38.37
N ALA A 166 -12.25 -7.32 38.48
CA ALA A 166 -11.67 -6.62 37.34
C ALA A 166 -11.11 -7.60 36.29
N ASP A 167 -10.53 -8.72 36.73
CA ASP A 167 -9.98 -9.74 35.83
C ASP A 167 -11.07 -10.50 35.04
N ASP A 168 -12.31 -10.55 35.54
CA ASP A 168 -13.45 -11.18 34.87
C ASP A 168 -14.13 -10.26 33.86
N ILE A 169 -13.74 -8.99 33.77
CA ILE A 169 -14.23 -8.06 32.76
C ILE A 169 -13.26 -8.08 31.59
N PHE A 170 -13.73 -8.62 30.46
CA PHE A 170 -12.92 -8.69 29.26
C PHE A 170 -12.65 -7.29 28.70
N PHE A 171 -11.36 -6.99 28.52
CA PHE A 171 -10.87 -5.82 27.77
C PHE A 171 -9.97 -6.28 26.65
N GLU A 172 -10.26 -5.80 25.45
CA GLU A 172 -9.36 -5.75 24.31
C GLU A 172 -9.06 -4.31 23.99
N GLN A 173 -7.82 -3.92 24.07
CA GLN A 173 -7.36 -2.53 24.01
C GLN A 173 -6.71 -2.27 22.67
N GLU A 174 -7.19 -1.29 21.93
CA GLU A 174 -6.55 -0.86 20.71
C GLU A 174 -5.30 -0.04 21.02
N VAL A 175 -4.15 -0.65 20.83
CA VAL A 175 -2.84 -0.02 21.00
C VAL A 175 -1.98 -0.33 19.79
N ILE A 176 -1.93 0.58 18.82
CA ILE A 176 -1.13 0.41 17.60
C ILE A 176 0.35 0.55 17.94
N GLY A 177 1.10 -0.55 17.90
CA GLY A 177 2.53 -0.57 18.22
C GLY A 177 3.40 -0.08 17.06
N ASN A 178 4.42 0.71 17.37
CA ASN A 178 5.50 1.04 16.45
C ASN A 178 6.79 1.23 17.25
N ALA A 179 7.83 0.44 16.93
CA ALA A 179 9.09 0.43 17.68
C ALA A 179 9.84 1.78 17.67
N SER A 180 9.52 2.71 16.77
CA SER A 180 10.12 4.05 16.71
C SER A 180 9.44 5.07 17.64
N GLU A 181 8.30 4.71 18.23
CA GLU A 181 7.52 5.59 19.10
C GLU A 181 7.94 5.44 20.57
N ALA A 182 7.44 6.33 21.43
CA ALA A 182 7.74 6.34 22.85
C ALA A 182 7.48 4.98 23.53
N ALA A 183 8.34 4.61 24.47
CA ALA A 183 8.23 3.32 25.16
C ALA A 183 6.93 3.17 25.95
N GLU A 184 6.42 4.24 26.52
CA GLU A 184 5.24 4.29 27.40
C GLU A 184 3.94 3.93 26.65
N ILE A 185 3.88 4.19 25.35
CA ILE A 185 2.69 3.94 24.51
C ILE A 185 2.77 2.63 23.71
N GLN A 186 3.74 1.77 24.02
CA GLN A 186 3.85 0.46 23.35
C GLN A 186 2.82 -0.54 23.92
N PRO A 187 2.31 -1.47 23.06
CA PRO A 187 1.30 -2.47 23.45
C PRO A 187 1.65 -3.25 24.73
N SER A 188 2.92 -3.57 24.94
CA SER A 188 3.40 -4.32 26.10
C SER A 188 3.11 -3.65 27.45
N ASN A 189 2.90 -2.32 27.50
CA ASN A 189 2.56 -1.61 28.73
C ASN A 189 1.09 -1.74 29.13
N TYR A 190 0.23 -2.13 28.20
CA TYR A 190 -1.23 -2.22 28.41
C TYR A 190 -1.71 -3.63 28.75
N VAL A 191 -0.87 -4.65 28.60
CA VAL A 191 -1.25 -6.07 28.78
C VAL A 191 -1.72 -6.43 30.19
N ALA A 192 -1.39 -5.60 31.20
CA ALA A 192 -1.87 -5.76 32.56
C ALA A 192 -3.38 -5.47 32.69
N ASN A 193 -3.93 -4.63 31.82
CA ASN A 193 -5.34 -4.24 31.83
C ASN A 193 -6.24 -5.21 31.03
N GLY A 194 -5.67 -6.05 30.18
CA GLY A 194 -6.41 -7.01 29.34
C GLY A 194 -5.61 -7.49 28.13
N LYS A 195 -6.32 -7.94 27.11
CA LYS A 195 -5.72 -8.20 25.80
C LYS A 195 -5.45 -6.88 25.07
N VAL A 196 -4.56 -6.91 24.12
CA VAL A 196 -4.26 -5.80 23.21
C VAL A 196 -4.38 -6.25 21.76
N SER A 197 -4.80 -5.33 20.94
CA SER A 197 -4.87 -5.48 19.48
C SER A 197 -3.45 -5.56 18.91
N GLU A 198 -3.04 -6.74 18.40
CA GLU A 198 -1.68 -6.97 17.91
C GLU A 198 -1.57 -6.64 16.43
N PHE A 199 -1.35 -5.36 16.12
CA PHE A 199 -1.24 -4.85 14.75
C PHE A 199 -0.04 -5.43 13.97
N ASN A 200 1.01 -5.90 14.66
CA ASN A 200 2.10 -6.60 13.96
C ASN A 200 1.59 -7.83 13.22
N PHE A 201 0.51 -8.47 13.68
CA PHE A 201 -0.05 -9.66 13.03
C PHE A 201 -0.56 -9.33 11.62
N THR A 202 -1.48 -8.37 11.48
CA THR A 202 -2.03 -7.98 10.17
C THR A 202 -0.95 -7.43 9.23
N ASN A 203 -0.04 -6.59 9.76
CA ASN A 203 1.06 -6.03 8.98
C ASN A 203 2.02 -7.12 8.48
N HIS A 204 2.38 -8.08 9.35
CA HIS A 204 3.26 -9.18 8.98
C HIS A 204 2.62 -10.12 7.95
N LEU A 205 1.33 -10.45 8.11
CA LEU A 205 0.60 -11.25 7.11
C LEU A 205 0.61 -10.56 5.74
N SER A 206 0.43 -9.24 5.70
CA SER A 206 0.48 -8.47 4.45
C SER A 206 1.83 -8.63 3.75
N VAL A 207 2.94 -8.58 4.48
CA VAL A 207 4.29 -8.80 3.95
C VAL A 207 4.50 -10.25 3.52
N ALA A 208 4.11 -11.23 4.37
CA ALA A 208 4.35 -12.65 4.10
C ALA A 208 3.57 -13.15 2.88
N PHE A 209 2.29 -12.79 2.75
CA PHE A 209 1.44 -13.22 1.64
C PHE A 209 1.67 -12.42 0.34
N ALA A 210 2.25 -11.22 0.43
CA ALA A 210 2.72 -10.51 -0.76
C ALA A 210 4.01 -11.13 -1.33
N GLY A 211 4.81 -11.76 -0.48
CA GLY A 211 6.08 -12.41 -0.83
C GLY A 211 6.01 -13.94 -0.74
N ASP A 212 7.06 -14.52 -0.12
CA ASP A 212 7.18 -15.96 0.14
C ASP A 212 6.79 -16.26 1.59
N ILE A 213 5.67 -16.97 1.78
CA ILE A 213 5.20 -17.40 3.11
C ILE A 213 6.17 -18.35 3.83
N THR A 214 7.12 -18.96 3.11
CA THR A 214 8.14 -19.86 3.65
C THR A 214 9.47 -19.17 3.95
N ASP A 215 9.62 -17.89 3.64
CA ASP A 215 10.86 -17.13 3.87
C ASP A 215 11.27 -17.15 5.33
N ALA A 216 12.57 -17.44 5.58
CA ALA A 216 13.10 -17.58 6.94
C ALA A 216 13.15 -16.27 7.74
N SER A 217 13.09 -15.11 7.06
CA SER A 217 13.21 -13.78 7.69
C SER A 217 11.90 -13.01 7.80
N LYS A 218 10.99 -13.20 6.85
CA LYS A 218 9.75 -12.44 6.74
C LYS A 218 8.50 -13.31 6.46
N GLY A 219 8.64 -14.63 6.41
CA GLY A 219 7.53 -15.56 6.22
C GLY A 219 6.76 -15.85 7.50
N LEU A 220 5.76 -16.74 7.41
CA LEU A 220 4.80 -17.02 8.48
C LEU A 220 5.42 -17.59 9.76
N ALA A 221 6.61 -18.19 9.70
CA ALA A 221 7.35 -18.66 10.88
C ALA A 221 7.79 -17.56 11.85
N LYS A 222 7.63 -16.28 11.48
CA LYS A 222 7.99 -15.11 12.32
C LYS A 222 6.83 -14.56 13.13
N VAL A 223 5.64 -15.07 12.93
CA VAL A 223 4.45 -14.66 13.71
C VAL A 223 4.65 -15.02 15.19
N GLY A 224 4.43 -14.07 16.09
CA GLY A 224 4.62 -14.24 17.52
C GLY A 224 6.09 -14.20 17.98
N GLY A 225 7.02 -13.71 17.16
CA GLY A 225 8.44 -13.61 17.47
C GLY A 225 8.79 -12.45 18.42
N ASP A 226 10.08 -12.10 18.48
CA ASP A 226 10.58 -11.04 19.35
C ASP A 226 9.89 -9.68 19.08
N GLY A 227 9.50 -9.01 20.15
CA GLY A 227 8.83 -7.70 20.11
C GLY A 227 7.31 -7.76 19.99
N TRP A 228 6.72 -8.94 19.85
CA TRP A 228 5.27 -9.14 19.88
C TRP A 228 4.79 -9.33 21.32
N VAL A 229 3.52 -9.05 21.60
CA VAL A 229 2.94 -9.39 22.91
C VAL A 229 2.76 -10.92 23.01
N SER A 230 2.67 -11.44 24.24
CA SER A 230 2.45 -12.88 24.43
C SER A 230 1.11 -13.33 23.83
N SER A 231 1.06 -14.56 23.30
CA SER A 231 -0.11 -15.11 22.62
C SER A 231 -1.41 -14.99 23.44
N ASP A 232 -1.35 -15.20 24.77
CA ASP A 232 -2.49 -15.08 25.68
C ASP A 232 -3.03 -13.65 25.83
N LYS A 233 -2.22 -12.66 25.45
CA LYS A 233 -2.56 -11.22 25.49
C LYS A 233 -2.86 -10.61 24.14
N ALA A 234 -2.57 -11.29 23.06
CA ALA A 234 -2.80 -10.81 21.69
C ALA A 234 -4.25 -11.06 21.25
N ALA A 235 -4.88 -10.04 20.67
CA ALA A 235 -6.03 -10.18 19.77
C ALA A 235 -5.54 -9.94 18.34
N VAL A 236 -5.89 -10.82 17.40
CA VAL A 236 -5.34 -10.84 16.04
C VAL A 236 -6.44 -10.90 14.98
N TRP A 237 -6.17 -10.31 13.83
CA TRP A 237 -7.04 -10.32 12.65
C TRP A 237 -6.24 -10.23 11.37
N VAL A 238 -6.81 -10.65 10.27
CA VAL A 238 -6.24 -10.41 8.94
C VAL A 238 -6.47 -8.96 8.52
N THR A 239 -7.68 -8.45 8.78
CA THR A 239 -8.07 -7.06 8.56
C THR A 239 -9.16 -6.64 9.55
N ASN A 240 -9.31 -5.35 9.78
CA ASN A 240 -10.41 -4.72 10.49
C ASN A 240 -10.90 -3.49 9.69
N TRP A 241 -11.85 -2.73 10.23
CA TRP A 241 -12.43 -1.58 9.52
C TRP A 241 -11.47 -0.41 9.26
N ASP A 242 -10.37 -0.27 10.03
CA ASP A 242 -9.32 0.70 9.74
C ASP A 242 -8.35 0.17 8.68
N THR A 243 -7.82 -1.04 8.92
CA THR A 243 -6.75 -1.59 8.10
C THR A 243 -7.25 -2.06 6.72
N GLU A 244 -8.55 -2.33 6.54
CA GLU A 244 -9.12 -2.67 5.21
C GLU A 244 -9.05 -1.49 4.23
N ARG A 245 -8.92 -0.27 4.76
CA ARG A 245 -8.77 0.98 3.98
C ARG A 245 -7.30 1.34 3.73
N GLY A 246 -6.40 0.53 4.22
CA GLY A 246 -4.96 0.67 4.11
C GLY A 246 -4.29 -0.55 3.46
N SER A 247 -3.19 -1.02 4.06
CA SER A 247 -2.29 -2.05 3.53
C SER A 247 -2.66 -3.49 3.90
N ALA A 248 -3.72 -3.75 4.68
CA ALA A 248 -4.10 -5.10 5.08
C ALA A 248 -4.58 -5.94 3.90
N ILE A 249 -4.50 -7.26 4.09
CA ILE A 249 -5.07 -8.21 3.13
C ILE A 249 -6.59 -8.18 3.28
N THR A 250 -7.30 -7.81 2.21
CA THR A 250 -8.76 -7.78 2.15
C THR A 250 -9.27 -8.64 1.00
N TYR A 251 -10.57 -8.71 0.80
CA TYR A 251 -11.18 -9.32 -0.39
C TYR A 251 -10.60 -8.77 -1.71
N LYS A 252 -10.08 -7.53 -1.72
CA LYS A 252 -9.44 -6.88 -2.88
C LYS A 252 -8.12 -7.56 -3.28
N LYS A 253 -7.52 -8.37 -2.39
CA LYS A 253 -6.32 -9.18 -2.65
C LYS A 253 -6.64 -10.62 -3.06
N GLY A 254 -7.89 -10.90 -3.42
CA GLY A 254 -8.30 -12.17 -3.96
C GLY A 254 -8.24 -13.34 -2.99
N SER A 255 -7.87 -14.51 -3.50
CA SER A 255 -7.78 -15.75 -2.72
C SER A 255 -6.80 -15.67 -1.55
N LYS A 256 -5.81 -14.75 -1.58
CA LYS A 256 -4.87 -14.52 -0.47
C LYS A 256 -5.58 -14.11 0.83
N TYR A 257 -6.74 -13.45 0.72
CA TYR A 257 -7.56 -13.12 1.89
C TYR A 257 -8.06 -14.37 2.62
N LEU A 258 -8.54 -15.37 1.87
CA LEU A 258 -8.96 -16.65 2.47
C LEU A 258 -7.77 -17.43 3.03
N LEU A 259 -6.62 -17.43 2.35
CA LEU A 259 -5.41 -18.09 2.85
C LEU A 259 -4.89 -17.48 4.15
N ALA A 260 -4.90 -16.15 4.25
CA ALA A 260 -4.50 -15.43 5.47
C ALA A 260 -5.45 -15.74 6.64
N ASN A 261 -6.77 -15.77 6.39
CA ASN A 261 -7.77 -16.18 7.40
C ASN A 261 -7.60 -17.65 7.79
N ALA A 262 -7.31 -18.54 6.83
CA ALA A 262 -7.04 -19.94 7.11
C ALA A 262 -5.80 -20.12 8.00
N PHE A 263 -4.72 -19.38 7.73
CA PHE A 263 -3.54 -19.36 8.58
C PHE A 263 -3.87 -18.86 9.99
N MET A 264 -4.52 -17.69 10.11
CA MET A 264 -4.89 -17.11 11.40
C MET A 264 -5.72 -18.08 12.26
N LEU A 265 -6.72 -18.72 11.66
CA LEU A 265 -7.61 -19.66 12.37
C LEU A 265 -6.93 -21.01 12.69
N ALA A 266 -5.84 -21.37 11.98
CA ALA A 266 -5.12 -22.61 12.22
C ALA A 266 -3.91 -22.43 13.13
N TYR A 267 -3.32 -21.25 13.22
CA TYR A 267 -2.11 -21.00 13.99
C TYR A 267 -2.44 -20.80 15.49
N ASP A 268 -1.46 -20.99 16.39
CA ASP A 268 -1.69 -20.96 17.85
C ASP A 268 -1.29 -19.64 18.51
N TYR A 269 -1.22 -18.56 17.73
CA TYR A 269 -0.89 -17.23 18.24
C TYR A 269 -2.10 -16.31 18.29
N GLY A 270 -2.38 -15.80 19.48
CA GLY A 270 -3.43 -14.82 19.72
C GLY A 270 -4.85 -15.37 19.71
N GLN A 271 -5.81 -14.51 20.02
CA GLN A 271 -7.24 -14.74 19.87
C GLN A 271 -7.67 -14.22 18.50
N PRO A 272 -8.09 -15.09 17.56
CA PRO A 272 -8.43 -14.66 16.23
C PRO A 272 -9.79 -13.98 16.13
N HIS A 273 -9.87 -12.93 15.31
CA HIS A 273 -11.09 -12.23 14.96
C HIS A 273 -11.34 -12.34 13.46
N ILE A 274 -12.53 -12.75 13.07
CA ILE A 274 -13.00 -12.65 11.69
C ILE A 274 -13.70 -11.31 11.52
N TYR A 275 -13.20 -10.52 10.58
CA TYR A 275 -13.84 -9.28 10.18
C TYR A 275 -14.84 -9.53 9.05
N SER A 276 -16.05 -9.03 9.22
CA SER A 276 -17.13 -9.10 8.25
C SER A 276 -17.65 -7.68 8.01
N GLY A 277 -17.10 -7.03 6.99
CA GLY A 277 -17.44 -5.66 6.60
C GLY A 277 -18.42 -5.61 5.43
N TYR A 278 -18.20 -4.65 4.57
CA TYR A 278 -18.95 -4.44 3.32
C TYR A 278 -18.01 -4.12 2.17
N TYR A 279 -18.50 -4.28 0.95
CA TYR A 279 -17.76 -3.90 -0.25
C TYR A 279 -17.89 -2.40 -0.47
N PHE A 280 -16.79 -1.70 -0.72
CA PHE A 280 -16.74 -0.26 -0.91
C PHE A 280 -15.73 0.14 -2.00
N ASP A 281 -16.00 1.27 -2.65
CA ASP A 281 -15.11 1.88 -3.63
C ASP A 281 -14.31 3.04 -3.02
N ASN A 282 -14.93 3.87 -2.17
CA ASN A 282 -14.26 4.97 -1.49
C ASN A 282 -13.95 4.58 -0.02
N SER A 283 -12.77 4.92 0.47
CA SER A 283 -12.31 4.66 1.85
C SER A 283 -13.21 5.29 2.93
N ASP A 284 -13.96 6.34 2.60
CA ASP A 284 -14.88 7.01 3.53
C ASP A 284 -16.29 6.41 3.53
N ASP A 285 -16.61 5.51 2.59
CA ASP A 285 -17.92 4.90 2.51
C ASP A 285 -18.33 4.26 3.84
N GLY A 286 -19.54 4.58 4.30
CA GLY A 286 -20.14 3.97 5.48
C GLY A 286 -20.89 2.68 5.14
N ALA A 287 -21.62 2.16 6.11
CA ALA A 287 -22.37 0.92 5.97
C ALA A 287 -23.40 1.01 4.83
N PRO A 288 -23.71 -0.13 4.16
CA PRO A 288 -24.68 -0.17 3.06
C PRO A 288 -26.01 0.49 3.42
N GLY A 289 -26.45 1.42 2.59
CA GLY A 289 -27.71 2.15 2.79
C GLY A 289 -27.74 3.13 3.96
N ALA A 290 -26.59 3.43 4.57
CA ALA A 290 -26.52 4.39 5.67
C ALA A 290 -27.06 5.78 5.28
N THR A 291 -27.80 6.37 6.21
CA THR A 291 -28.19 7.78 6.21
C THR A 291 -27.36 8.56 7.24
N GLU A 292 -27.55 9.85 7.34
CA GLU A 292 -26.88 10.65 8.38
C GLU A 292 -27.17 10.15 9.81
N THR A 293 -28.32 9.50 10.04
CA THR A 293 -28.80 9.14 11.39
C THR A 293 -29.11 7.66 11.58
N SER A 294 -29.06 6.83 10.56
CA SER A 294 -29.42 5.43 10.66
C SER A 294 -28.70 4.54 9.64
N VAL A 295 -28.53 3.27 10.00
CA VAL A 295 -28.10 2.19 9.11
C VAL A 295 -29.25 1.19 9.04
N PRO A 296 -29.70 0.77 7.83
CA PRO A 296 -30.75 -0.25 7.71
C PRO A 296 -30.26 -1.62 8.20
N ASP A 297 -31.20 -2.54 8.42
CA ASP A 297 -30.90 -3.92 8.78
C ASP A 297 -29.96 -4.56 7.74
N MET A 298 -29.03 -5.37 8.24
CA MET A 298 -28.05 -6.05 7.40
C MET A 298 -28.70 -7.15 6.57
N GLU A 299 -28.50 -7.09 5.26
CA GLU A 299 -28.88 -8.14 4.32
C GLU A 299 -27.64 -8.77 3.68
N CYS A 300 -27.43 -10.08 3.94
CA CYS A 300 -26.30 -10.78 3.33
C CYS A 300 -26.60 -11.13 1.87
N PRO A 301 -25.60 -11.02 0.96
CA PRO A 301 -25.74 -11.48 -0.41
C PRO A 301 -26.12 -12.98 -0.47
N THR A 302 -26.89 -13.36 -1.47
CA THR A 302 -27.31 -14.76 -1.70
C THR A 302 -26.72 -15.35 -2.97
N ASP A 303 -25.94 -14.59 -3.72
CA ASP A 303 -25.44 -14.92 -5.06
C ASP A 303 -23.92 -14.76 -5.23
N GLY A 304 -23.20 -14.50 -4.13
CA GLY A 304 -21.75 -14.29 -4.16
C GLY A 304 -21.28 -13.00 -4.86
N SER A 305 -22.18 -12.04 -5.08
CA SER A 305 -21.80 -10.76 -5.69
C SER A 305 -20.92 -9.92 -4.75
N MET A 306 -19.94 -9.21 -5.30
CA MET A 306 -19.05 -8.29 -4.57
C MET A 306 -19.36 -6.83 -4.97
N THR A 307 -20.63 -6.48 -4.99
CA THR A 307 -21.06 -5.14 -5.39
C THR A 307 -20.78 -4.12 -4.29
N SER A 308 -20.15 -3.01 -4.63
CA SER A 308 -19.95 -1.89 -3.70
C SER A 308 -21.27 -1.46 -3.06
N GLY A 309 -21.26 -1.18 -1.75
CA GLY A 309 -22.47 -0.88 -0.99
C GLY A 309 -23.29 -2.10 -0.58
N THR A 310 -22.73 -3.32 -0.59
CA THR A 310 -23.34 -4.53 -0.03
C THR A 310 -22.47 -5.16 1.07
N TRP A 311 -23.11 -5.89 2.00
CA TRP A 311 -22.41 -6.57 3.09
C TRP A 311 -21.62 -7.78 2.59
N GLN A 312 -20.51 -8.12 3.26
CA GLN A 312 -19.68 -9.29 2.95
C GLN A 312 -20.24 -10.56 3.57
N CYS A 313 -20.65 -10.51 4.83
CA CYS A 313 -21.04 -11.66 5.65
C CYS A 313 -19.98 -12.78 5.61
N ALA A 314 -18.73 -12.41 5.78
CA ALA A 314 -17.56 -13.28 5.59
C ALA A 314 -17.54 -14.50 6.52
N GLU A 315 -18.16 -14.41 7.68
CA GLU A 315 -18.33 -15.52 8.63
C GLU A 315 -19.16 -16.68 8.06
N ARG A 316 -19.95 -16.44 7.00
CA ARG A 316 -20.76 -17.45 6.30
C ARG A 316 -20.03 -18.15 5.18
N TRP A 317 -18.96 -17.57 4.66
CA TRP A 317 -18.22 -18.14 3.52
C TRP A 317 -17.71 -19.53 3.86
N THR A 318 -17.83 -20.47 2.92
CA THR A 318 -17.52 -21.89 3.13
C THR A 318 -16.13 -22.10 3.74
N ALA A 319 -15.10 -21.46 3.16
CA ALA A 319 -13.72 -21.59 3.65
C ALA A 319 -13.56 -21.05 5.09
N ILE A 320 -14.11 -19.88 5.39
CA ILE A 320 -14.01 -19.26 6.72
C ILE A 320 -14.79 -20.09 7.75
N ARG A 321 -16.02 -20.48 7.42
CA ARG A 321 -16.84 -21.32 8.29
C ARG A 321 -16.18 -22.68 8.59
N GLY A 322 -15.59 -23.31 7.57
CA GLY A 322 -14.82 -24.54 7.73
C GLY A 322 -13.61 -24.37 8.64
N MET A 323 -12.90 -23.24 8.48
CA MET A 323 -11.74 -22.90 9.31
C MET A 323 -12.10 -22.48 10.74
N ILE A 324 -13.28 -21.91 11.00
CA ILE A 324 -13.79 -21.70 12.36
C ILE A 324 -14.00 -23.06 13.05
N GLY A 325 -14.59 -24.03 12.35
CA GLY A 325 -14.73 -25.40 12.86
C GLY A 325 -13.37 -26.06 13.14
N PHE A 326 -12.42 -25.87 12.25
CA PHE A 326 -11.03 -26.29 12.45
C PHE A 326 -10.43 -25.68 13.72
N HIS A 327 -10.48 -24.34 13.86
CA HIS A 327 -9.97 -23.59 15.00
C HIS A 327 -10.50 -24.12 16.32
N ASN A 328 -11.82 -24.30 16.41
CA ASN A 328 -12.48 -24.79 17.62
C ASN A 328 -12.02 -26.21 17.98
N ALA A 329 -11.79 -27.08 16.98
CA ALA A 329 -11.33 -28.44 17.19
C ALA A 329 -9.88 -28.52 17.66
N VAL A 330 -9.00 -27.65 17.18
CA VAL A 330 -7.56 -27.66 17.49
C VAL A 330 -7.15 -26.73 18.64
N ASN A 331 -8.10 -26.00 19.21
CA ASN A 331 -7.80 -25.07 20.30
C ASN A 331 -7.09 -25.76 21.47
N GLY A 332 -6.02 -25.14 21.97
CA GLY A 332 -5.19 -25.67 23.05
C GLY A 332 -4.17 -26.73 22.62
N THR A 333 -4.02 -27.01 21.33
CA THR A 333 -2.94 -27.88 20.83
C THR A 333 -1.78 -27.06 20.25
N ASP A 334 -0.57 -27.61 20.30
CA ASP A 334 0.65 -26.95 19.80
C ASP A 334 0.78 -27.08 18.27
N VAL A 335 1.47 -26.12 17.65
CA VAL A 335 1.96 -26.23 16.27
C VAL A 335 3.12 -27.20 16.21
N THR A 336 3.01 -28.22 15.37
CA THR A 336 4.05 -29.24 15.15
C THR A 336 4.22 -29.52 13.65
N ASN A 337 5.25 -30.26 13.25
CA ASN A 337 5.50 -30.64 11.85
C ASN A 337 5.54 -29.45 10.88
N TRP A 338 5.96 -28.28 11.34
CA TRP A 338 6.12 -27.11 10.49
C TRP A 338 7.12 -27.38 9.38
N LYS A 339 6.70 -27.30 8.12
CA LYS A 339 7.55 -27.64 6.99
C LYS A 339 7.19 -26.84 5.74
N ALA A 340 8.23 -26.21 5.16
CA ALA A 340 8.16 -25.72 3.78
C ALA A 340 8.35 -26.90 2.83
N TYR A 341 7.41 -27.12 1.95
CA TYR A 341 7.44 -28.16 0.91
C TYR A 341 8.00 -27.66 -0.40
N ASP A 342 7.79 -26.38 -0.67
CA ASP A 342 8.30 -25.62 -1.80
C ASP A 342 8.24 -24.12 -1.45
N THR A 343 8.77 -23.26 -2.31
CA THR A 343 8.55 -21.81 -2.24
C THR A 343 7.05 -21.52 -2.20
N ASN A 344 6.61 -20.72 -1.25
CA ASN A 344 5.18 -20.43 -1.04
C ASN A 344 4.28 -21.65 -0.74
N VAL A 345 4.83 -22.82 -0.40
CA VAL A 345 4.06 -24.03 -0.03
C VAL A 345 4.44 -24.49 1.36
N LEU A 346 3.56 -24.30 2.32
CA LEU A 346 3.78 -24.55 3.74
C LEU A 346 2.76 -25.54 4.28
N GLY A 347 3.16 -26.39 5.21
CA GLY A 347 2.22 -27.23 5.98
C GLY A 347 2.66 -27.36 7.43
N PHE A 348 1.69 -27.54 8.34
CA PHE A 348 1.92 -27.82 9.75
C PHE A 348 0.75 -28.56 10.38
N SER A 349 1.05 -29.29 11.46
CA SER A 349 0.04 -29.96 12.29
C SER A 349 -0.33 -29.11 13.50
N ARG A 350 -1.52 -29.34 14.03
CA ARG A 350 -1.97 -28.88 15.35
C ARG A 350 -2.13 -30.13 16.24
N GLY A 351 -1.04 -30.45 16.99
CA GLY A 351 -0.94 -31.72 17.68
C GLY A 351 -1.22 -32.92 16.74
N ASP A 352 -2.02 -33.86 17.22
CA ASP A 352 -2.57 -34.98 16.45
C ASP A 352 -4.05 -34.77 16.04
N VAL A 353 -4.55 -33.52 16.13
CA VAL A 353 -5.95 -33.15 15.95
C VAL A 353 -6.22 -32.49 14.60
N GLY A 354 -5.27 -31.73 14.07
CA GLY A 354 -5.47 -30.98 12.81
C GLY A 354 -4.22 -30.82 11.95
N TYR A 355 -4.44 -30.53 10.68
CA TYR A 355 -3.37 -30.21 9.72
C TYR A 355 -3.83 -29.15 8.73
N LEU A 356 -2.97 -28.14 8.50
CA LEU A 356 -3.14 -27.14 7.46
C LEU A 356 -1.99 -27.21 6.48
N ALA A 357 -2.31 -27.19 5.17
CA ALA A 357 -1.35 -26.88 4.11
C ALA A 357 -1.81 -25.67 3.31
N LEU A 358 -0.90 -24.75 3.00
CA LEU A 358 -1.12 -23.53 2.26
C LEU A 358 -0.28 -23.52 0.99
N ASN A 359 -0.85 -23.06 -0.11
CA ASN A 359 -0.15 -22.73 -1.34
C ASN A 359 -0.46 -21.29 -1.74
N ASN A 360 0.52 -20.40 -1.52
CA ASN A 360 0.46 -18.97 -1.89
C ASN A 360 1.12 -18.71 -3.26
N SER A 361 1.41 -19.77 -4.03
CA SER A 361 2.03 -19.64 -5.35
C SER A 361 1.00 -19.53 -6.47
N ALA A 362 1.43 -19.06 -7.63
CA ALA A 362 0.62 -18.97 -8.85
C ALA A 362 0.39 -20.32 -9.53
N ASP A 363 1.05 -21.39 -9.08
CA ASP A 363 1.01 -22.73 -9.68
C ASP A 363 0.49 -23.79 -8.71
N ASP A 364 -0.11 -24.85 -9.25
CA ASP A 364 -0.48 -26.02 -8.47
C ASP A 364 0.77 -26.75 -7.96
N SER A 365 0.77 -27.15 -6.69
CA SER A 365 1.89 -27.89 -6.10
C SER A 365 1.50 -29.32 -5.76
N LYS A 366 2.21 -30.30 -6.33
CA LYS A 366 2.02 -31.71 -6.03
C LYS A 366 3.03 -32.17 -5.00
N GLN A 367 2.54 -32.53 -3.80
CA GLN A 367 3.36 -32.85 -2.66
C GLN A 367 2.91 -34.14 -1.95
N THR A 368 3.83 -34.75 -1.22
CA THR A 368 3.53 -35.70 -0.16
C THR A 368 3.65 -34.98 1.18
N PHE A 369 2.51 -34.71 1.80
CA PHE A 369 2.42 -34.02 3.07
C PHE A 369 2.57 -34.99 4.24
N GLN A 370 3.12 -34.54 5.37
CA GLN A 370 3.27 -35.27 6.61
C GLN A 370 2.40 -34.63 7.69
N THR A 371 1.49 -35.43 8.28
CA THR A 371 0.62 -35.00 9.38
C THR A 371 0.77 -35.94 10.58
N SER A 372 0.33 -35.48 11.76
CA SER A 372 0.20 -36.30 12.96
C SER A 372 -1.21 -36.93 13.11
N LEU A 373 -2.13 -36.61 12.19
CA LEU A 373 -3.46 -37.22 12.20
C LEU A 373 -3.39 -38.74 11.97
N PRO A 374 -4.24 -39.53 12.63
CA PRO A 374 -4.39 -40.96 12.35
C PRO A 374 -4.74 -41.25 10.89
N ALA A 375 -4.45 -42.47 10.43
CA ALA A 375 -4.91 -42.92 9.11
C ALA A 375 -6.42 -42.84 9.00
N GLY A 376 -6.92 -42.32 7.88
CA GLY A 376 -8.35 -42.12 7.65
C GLY A 376 -8.69 -41.21 6.48
N GLU A 377 -9.97 -41.10 6.14
CA GLU A 377 -10.47 -40.18 5.11
C GLU A 377 -11.08 -38.95 5.78
N TYR A 378 -10.47 -37.78 5.57
CA TYR A 378 -10.84 -36.51 6.17
C TYR A 378 -11.43 -35.55 5.16
N CYS A 379 -12.40 -34.76 5.57
CA CYS A 379 -12.96 -33.66 4.77
C CYS A 379 -11.98 -32.50 4.70
N ASN A 380 -11.69 -31.97 3.50
CA ASN A 380 -11.01 -30.69 3.35
C ASN A 380 -12.02 -29.57 3.61
N VAL A 381 -12.09 -29.10 4.85
CA VAL A 381 -13.09 -28.12 5.31
C VAL A 381 -12.87 -26.70 4.77
N TYR A 382 -11.67 -26.42 4.24
CA TYR A 382 -11.42 -25.18 3.51
C TYR A 382 -12.09 -25.18 2.13
N ALA A 383 -12.11 -26.34 1.46
CA ALA A 383 -12.54 -26.42 0.08
C ALA A 383 -14.06 -26.56 -0.08
N THR A 384 -14.71 -27.33 0.78
CA THR A 384 -16.16 -27.61 0.64
C THR A 384 -16.86 -27.77 1.99
N GLY A 385 -18.15 -27.42 2.02
CA GLY A 385 -18.98 -27.57 3.21
C GLY A 385 -19.68 -28.94 3.34
N ASP A 386 -19.61 -29.81 2.32
CA ASP A 386 -20.32 -31.09 2.24
C ASP A 386 -19.41 -32.32 2.25
N CYS A 387 -18.14 -32.14 2.55
CA CYS A 387 -17.15 -33.22 2.49
C CYS A 387 -16.98 -33.87 1.09
N SER A 388 -17.33 -33.19 0.03
CA SER A 388 -17.10 -33.71 -1.34
C SER A 388 -15.61 -33.64 -1.73
N ALA A 389 -14.80 -32.80 -1.08
CA ALA A 389 -13.35 -32.79 -1.18
C ALA A 389 -12.76 -33.49 0.04
N THR A 390 -12.03 -34.60 -0.18
CA THR A 390 -11.44 -35.41 0.88
C THR A 390 -9.93 -35.61 0.71
N VAL A 391 -9.27 -35.93 1.81
CA VAL A 391 -7.86 -36.32 1.88
C VAL A 391 -7.75 -37.65 2.61
N THR A 392 -6.99 -38.60 2.06
CA THR A 392 -6.74 -39.89 2.70
C THR A 392 -5.35 -39.89 3.33
N VAL A 393 -5.29 -39.88 4.66
CA VAL A 393 -4.07 -40.05 5.44
C VAL A 393 -3.74 -41.54 5.56
N LYS A 394 -2.49 -41.92 5.22
CA LYS A 394 -1.98 -43.29 5.25
C LYS A 394 -1.53 -43.69 6.67
N ASP A 395 -1.27 -44.97 6.89
CA ASP A 395 -0.78 -45.53 8.17
C ASP A 395 0.56 -44.90 8.63
N ASP A 396 1.36 -44.37 7.69
CA ASP A 396 2.62 -43.68 7.99
C ASP A 396 2.45 -42.19 8.30
N GLY A 397 1.21 -41.70 8.37
CA GLY A 397 0.87 -40.30 8.61
C GLY A 397 1.09 -39.41 7.39
N THR A 398 1.31 -39.98 6.21
CA THR A 398 1.46 -39.18 4.97
C THR A 398 0.16 -39.16 4.15
N PHE A 399 0.04 -38.14 3.30
CA PHE A 399 -0.94 -38.11 2.23
C PHE A 399 -0.37 -37.42 0.99
N ASP A 400 -0.74 -37.90 -0.19
CA ASP A 400 -0.40 -37.29 -1.45
C ASP A 400 -1.54 -36.40 -1.92
N ALA A 401 -1.24 -35.14 -2.26
CA ALA A 401 -2.24 -34.22 -2.81
C ALA A 401 -1.62 -33.26 -3.83
N THR A 402 -2.45 -32.83 -4.77
CA THR A 402 -2.19 -31.62 -5.56
C THR A 402 -2.89 -30.46 -4.87
N LEU A 403 -2.11 -29.59 -4.24
CA LEU A 403 -2.61 -28.38 -3.60
C LEU A 403 -2.69 -27.30 -4.68
N ALA A 404 -3.90 -26.89 -5.01
CA ALA A 404 -4.15 -25.91 -6.05
C ALA A 404 -3.47 -24.57 -5.72
N LYS A 405 -3.15 -23.80 -6.75
CA LYS A 405 -2.65 -22.42 -6.60
C LYS A 405 -3.59 -21.56 -5.76
N ASN A 406 -3.02 -20.67 -4.96
CA ASN A 406 -3.78 -19.78 -4.09
C ASN A 406 -4.87 -20.50 -3.27
N SER A 407 -4.57 -21.69 -2.73
CA SER A 407 -5.55 -22.54 -2.03
C SER A 407 -4.96 -23.24 -0.81
N ALA A 408 -5.81 -23.90 -0.04
CA ALA A 408 -5.41 -24.63 1.16
C ALA A 408 -6.06 -26.02 1.25
N ILE A 409 -5.40 -26.90 2.03
CA ILE A 409 -5.99 -28.13 2.57
C ILE A 409 -6.03 -27.98 4.08
N ALA A 410 -7.25 -28.06 4.65
CA ALA A 410 -7.45 -28.05 6.10
C ALA A 410 -8.28 -29.27 6.50
N ILE A 411 -7.67 -30.14 7.33
CA ILE A 411 -8.28 -31.38 7.80
C ILE A 411 -8.13 -31.53 9.31
N TYR A 412 -9.13 -32.06 10.00
CA TYR A 412 -9.05 -32.29 11.44
C TYR A 412 -9.86 -33.51 11.90
N ALA A 413 -9.57 -34.03 13.07
CA ALA A 413 -10.09 -35.30 13.60
C ALA A 413 -11.62 -35.35 13.69
N GLY A 414 -12.29 -34.19 13.90
CA GLY A 414 -13.77 -34.11 13.96
C GLY A 414 -14.45 -34.05 12.60
N ALA A 415 -13.71 -33.92 11.50
CA ALA A 415 -14.23 -33.76 10.14
C ALA A 415 -13.83 -34.95 9.27
N THR A 416 -14.37 -36.13 9.56
CA THR A 416 -14.22 -37.32 8.73
C THR A 416 -15.46 -37.49 7.86
N LYS A 417 -15.34 -38.25 6.76
CA LYS A 417 -16.47 -38.55 5.87
C LYS A 417 -17.67 -39.17 6.57
N ASP A 418 -17.41 -39.97 7.59
CA ASP A 418 -18.46 -40.69 8.36
C ASP A 418 -19.07 -39.81 9.46
N SER A 419 -18.36 -38.80 9.97
CA SER A 419 -18.82 -37.93 11.06
C SER A 419 -19.29 -36.55 10.59
N TRP A 420 -19.05 -36.20 9.32
CA TRP A 420 -19.39 -34.86 8.79
C TRP A 420 -20.91 -34.69 8.65
N THR A 421 -21.41 -33.59 9.19
CA THR A 421 -22.84 -33.25 9.17
C THR A 421 -23.19 -32.10 8.22
N GLY A 422 -22.20 -31.51 7.55
CA GLY A 422 -22.42 -30.45 6.56
C GLY A 422 -23.13 -30.98 5.31
N THR A 423 -24.01 -30.17 4.74
CA THR A 423 -24.87 -30.58 3.62
C THR A 423 -24.70 -29.75 2.35
N THR A 424 -23.93 -28.67 2.40
CA THR A 424 -23.74 -27.76 1.27
C THR A 424 -22.31 -27.83 0.77
N LYS A 425 -22.13 -28.06 -0.52
CA LYS A 425 -20.83 -28.13 -1.19
C LYS A 425 -20.09 -26.78 -1.11
N SER A 426 -20.79 -25.71 -1.43
CA SER A 426 -20.39 -24.32 -1.22
C SER A 426 -21.65 -23.51 -0.91
N ASP A 427 -21.50 -22.43 -0.18
CA ASP A 427 -22.60 -21.50 0.04
C ASP A 427 -22.83 -20.72 -1.27
N PRO A 428 -24.07 -20.56 -1.75
CA PRO A 428 -24.34 -19.72 -2.92
C PRO A 428 -23.93 -18.26 -2.74
N SER A 429 -23.77 -17.81 -1.50
CA SER A 429 -23.29 -16.47 -1.15
C SER A 429 -21.76 -16.36 -1.12
N ASP A 430 -21.01 -17.45 -1.33
CA ASP A 430 -19.55 -17.41 -1.40
C ASP A 430 -19.10 -16.55 -2.60
N PRO A 431 -18.34 -15.47 -2.38
CA PRO A 431 -17.81 -14.71 -3.49
C PRO A 431 -16.66 -15.46 -4.19
N ASP A 432 -16.58 -15.34 -5.50
CA ASP A 432 -15.38 -15.78 -6.23
C ASP A 432 -14.25 -14.75 -6.05
N LEU A 433 -13.57 -14.79 -4.91
CA LEU A 433 -12.45 -13.88 -4.65
C LEU A 433 -11.32 -14.04 -5.67
N SER A 434 -11.25 -15.17 -6.38
CA SER A 434 -10.20 -15.41 -7.40
C SER A 434 -10.27 -14.43 -8.58
N VAL A 435 -11.36 -13.71 -8.76
CA VAL A 435 -11.45 -12.61 -9.75
C VAL A 435 -10.55 -11.43 -9.37
N ASN A 436 -10.19 -11.34 -8.11
CA ASN A 436 -9.25 -10.34 -7.58
C ASN A 436 -7.83 -10.90 -7.43
N ASP A 437 -7.59 -12.18 -7.79
CA ASP A 437 -6.23 -12.73 -7.80
C ASP A 437 -5.39 -12.00 -8.84
N GLU A 438 -4.17 -11.72 -8.48
CA GLU A 438 -3.21 -10.99 -9.32
C GLU A 438 -3.08 -11.58 -10.72
N THR A 439 -3.14 -12.90 -10.85
CA THR A 439 -3.12 -13.61 -12.14
C THR A 439 -4.39 -13.44 -12.99
N LYS A 440 -5.51 -12.97 -12.40
CA LYS A 440 -6.77 -12.69 -13.12
C LYS A 440 -7.01 -11.19 -13.31
N LYS A 441 -6.45 -10.33 -12.43
CA LYS A 441 -6.48 -8.87 -12.58
C LYS A 441 -5.66 -8.37 -13.78
N ALA A 442 -4.87 -9.26 -14.37
CA ALA A 442 -4.15 -9.09 -15.62
C ALA A 442 -5.03 -8.94 -16.86
N THR A 443 -6.34 -8.90 -16.74
CA THR A 443 -7.23 -8.60 -17.85
C THR A 443 -7.73 -7.18 -17.75
N ALA A 444 -7.09 -6.37 -18.58
CA ALA A 444 -7.50 -5.07 -19.07
C ALA A 444 -7.18 -3.87 -18.17
N ASP A 445 -5.98 -3.31 -18.37
CA ASP A 445 -5.87 -1.85 -18.39
C ASP A 445 -6.92 -1.36 -19.41
N THR A 446 -8.06 -0.93 -18.90
CA THR A 446 -9.17 -0.42 -19.71
C THR A 446 -8.99 1.05 -20.04
N SER A 447 -7.91 1.70 -19.53
CA SER A 447 -7.64 3.09 -19.81
C SER A 447 -7.43 3.35 -21.30
N ARG A 448 -7.85 4.51 -21.75
CA ARG A 448 -7.73 4.97 -23.13
C ARG A 448 -7.12 6.35 -23.12
N THR A 449 -5.95 6.48 -23.72
CA THR A 449 -5.32 7.79 -23.95
C THR A 449 -5.63 8.23 -25.35
N ILE A 450 -6.27 9.37 -25.46
CA ILE A 450 -6.65 9.98 -26.73
C ILE A 450 -5.71 11.14 -27.01
N TYR A 451 -4.96 11.05 -28.11
CA TYR A 451 -4.17 12.12 -28.69
C TYR A 451 -4.98 12.81 -29.78
N TYR A 452 -5.02 14.13 -29.75
CA TYR A 452 -5.72 14.92 -30.75
C TYR A 452 -4.81 16.00 -31.32
N LYS A 453 -4.69 16.01 -32.65
CA LYS A 453 -3.95 17.05 -33.37
C LYS A 453 -4.83 18.29 -33.46
N LEU A 454 -4.38 19.41 -32.88
CA LEU A 454 -5.13 20.65 -32.94
C LEU A 454 -5.29 21.13 -34.39
N PRO A 455 -6.51 21.41 -34.85
CA PRO A 455 -6.73 22.03 -36.15
C PRO A 455 -6.17 23.46 -36.20
N ASP A 456 -5.94 23.96 -37.40
CA ASP A 456 -5.48 25.34 -37.61
C ASP A 456 -6.44 26.33 -36.92
N GLY A 457 -5.85 27.15 -36.06
CA GLY A 457 -6.60 28.20 -35.32
C GLY A 457 -7.06 27.78 -33.92
N TRP A 458 -7.05 26.48 -33.58
CA TRP A 458 -7.35 26.03 -32.22
C TRP A 458 -6.12 26.22 -31.34
N LYS A 459 -6.32 26.67 -30.11
CA LYS A 459 -5.25 26.86 -29.10
C LYS A 459 -5.32 25.83 -27.98
N GLN A 460 -6.45 25.14 -27.87
CA GLN A 460 -6.75 24.13 -26.87
C GLN A 460 -7.83 23.20 -27.42
N ALA A 461 -8.00 22.04 -26.82
CA ALA A 461 -9.14 21.18 -27.05
C ALA A 461 -9.64 20.58 -25.76
N TYR A 462 -10.93 20.33 -25.71
CA TYR A 462 -11.59 19.53 -24.69
C TYR A 462 -12.02 18.20 -25.29
N LEU A 463 -11.81 17.12 -24.56
CA LEU A 463 -12.40 15.82 -24.86
C LEU A 463 -13.80 15.77 -24.23
N HIS A 464 -14.83 15.72 -25.06
CA HIS A 464 -16.19 15.46 -24.61
C HIS A 464 -16.52 14.00 -24.90
N TYR A 465 -16.79 13.21 -23.86
CA TYR A 465 -16.91 11.76 -23.99
C TYR A 465 -18.09 11.17 -23.24
N GLY A 466 -18.53 10.01 -23.70
CA GLY A 466 -19.55 9.17 -23.07
C GLY A 466 -19.04 7.75 -22.86
N ILE A 467 -19.35 7.22 -21.68
CA ILE A 467 -19.10 5.82 -21.31
C ILE A 467 -20.45 5.13 -21.15
N ASP A 468 -20.50 3.81 -21.50
CA ASP A 468 -21.70 2.99 -21.37
C ASP A 468 -22.93 3.55 -22.11
N GLY A 469 -22.74 3.87 -23.38
CA GLY A 469 -23.81 4.47 -24.19
C GLY A 469 -24.23 5.87 -23.69
N TRP A 470 -23.27 6.65 -23.20
CA TRP A 470 -23.47 8.02 -22.63
C TRP A 470 -24.20 8.06 -21.27
N ALA A 471 -24.23 6.93 -20.55
CA ALA A 471 -24.74 6.92 -19.17
C ALA A 471 -23.85 7.71 -18.21
N GLU A 472 -22.53 7.66 -18.43
CA GLU A 472 -21.52 8.50 -17.77
C GLU A 472 -20.92 9.45 -18.82
N GLN A 473 -20.67 10.71 -18.49
CA GLN A 473 -20.17 11.72 -19.43
C GLN A 473 -19.07 12.54 -18.78
N GLY A 474 -18.08 12.96 -19.59
CA GLY A 474 -17.04 13.90 -19.19
C GLY A 474 -16.81 15.00 -20.24
N HIS A 475 -16.23 16.11 -19.79
CA HIS A 475 -15.85 17.24 -20.63
C HIS A 475 -14.58 17.88 -20.07
N GLU A 476 -13.43 17.39 -20.55
CA GLU A 476 -12.15 17.64 -19.91
C GLU A 476 -11.17 18.35 -20.82
N LEU A 477 -10.45 19.35 -20.29
CA LEU A 477 -9.39 20.03 -21.00
C LEU A 477 -8.23 19.06 -21.24
N MET A 478 -7.83 18.93 -22.50
CA MET A 478 -6.71 18.05 -22.86
C MET A 478 -5.37 18.75 -22.59
N ALA A 479 -4.40 18.00 -22.04
CA ALA A 479 -3.05 18.48 -21.77
C ALA A 479 -2.23 18.57 -23.06
N ASP A 480 -1.31 19.53 -23.12
CA ASP A 480 -0.35 19.65 -24.24
C ASP A 480 0.52 18.39 -24.34
N ALA A 481 0.65 17.84 -25.53
CA ALA A 481 1.50 16.69 -25.84
C ALA A 481 2.65 17.04 -26.81
N GLY A 482 2.82 18.33 -27.10
CA GLY A 482 3.86 18.86 -27.99
C GLY A 482 3.49 18.77 -29.48
N ASN A 483 4.20 19.53 -30.30
CA ASN A 483 4.04 19.55 -31.76
C ASN A 483 2.60 19.75 -32.25
N GLY A 484 1.77 20.48 -31.47
CA GLY A 484 0.38 20.74 -31.80
C GLY A 484 -0.55 19.56 -31.48
N TRP A 485 -0.09 18.56 -30.75
CA TRP A 485 -0.92 17.53 -30.17
C TRP A 485 -1.33 17.88 -28.75
N VAL A 486 -2.53 17.42 -28.35
CA VAL A 486 -3.02 17.43 -26.98
C VAL A 486 -3.48 16.02 -26.61
N LYS A 487 -3.50 15.66 -25.30
CA LYS A 487 -3.89 14.32 -24.84
C LYS A 487 -4.77 14.36 -23.60
N PHE A 488 -5.58 13.33 -23.43
CA PHE A 488 -6.31 13.05 -22.21
C PHE A 488 -6.50 11.54 -22.03
N THR A 489 -6.41 11.05 -20.79
CA THR A 489 -6.59 9.63 -20.46
C THR A 489 -7.89 9.42 -19.71
N VAL A 490 -8.72 8.48 -20.17
CA VAL A 490 -9.99 8.08 -19.57
C VAL A 490 -9.94 6.58 -19.26
N ASP A 491 -10.43 6.15 -18.11
CA ASP A 491 -10.67 4.75 -17.84
C ASP A 491 -12.16 4.40 -17.99
N PRO A 492 -12.57 3.81 -19.11
CA PRO A 492 -13.96 3.39 -19.34
C PRO A 492 -14.33 2.10 -18.61
N LYS A 493 -13.42 1.52 -17.79
CA LYS A 493 -13.65 0.29 -17.01
C LYS A 493 -14.19 -0.87 -17.87
N GLY A 494 -13.69 -0.98 -19.10
CA GLY A 494 -14.11 -2.02 -20.06
C GLY A 494 -15.46 -1.79 -20.73
N LYS A 495 -16.16 -0.70 -20.43
CA LYS A 495 -17.44 -0.32 -21.06
C LYS A 495 -17.23 0.34 -22.43
N SER A 496 -18.32 0.56 -23.19
CA SER A 496 -18.27 1.32 -24.43
C SER A 496 -17.79 2.76 -24.16
N PHE A 497 -16.93 3.29 -25.05
CA PHE A 497 -16.34 4.60 -24.92
C PHE A 497 -16.36 5.31 -26.27
N GLU A 498 -17.01 6.45 -26.31
CA GLU A 498 -17.16 7.30 -27.49
C GLU A 498 -16.83 8.75 -27.13
N TYR A 499 -16.32 9.53 -28.08
CA TYR A 499 -15.91 10.90 -27.80
C TYR A 499 -15.92 11.79 -29.05
N VAL A 500 -15.88 13.10 -28.82
CA VAL A 500 -15.68 14.16 -29.79
C VAL A 500 -14.81 15.26 -29.19
N PHE A 501 -14.35 16.21 -29.99
CA PHE A 501 -13.52 17.31 -29.49
C PHE A 501 -14.23 18.65 -29.68
N THR A 502 -13.86 19.61 -28.82
CA THR A 502 -14.29 21.03 -28.96
C THR A 502 -13.17 21.96 -28.51
N ASP A 503 -13.10 23.16 -29.07
CA ASP A 503 -12.16 24.20 -28.65
C ASP A 503 -12.55 24.90 -27.33
N GLY A 504 -13.67 24.47 -26.71
CA GLY A 504 -14.28 25.07 -25.54
C GLY A 504 -15.30 26.18 -25.88
N GLY A 505 -15.53 26.41 -27.16
CA GLY A 505 -16.54 27.32 -27.70
C GLY A 505 -17.54 26.59 -28.59
N ASP A 506 -17.86 27.20 -29.73
CA ASP A 506 -18.88 26.70 -30.66
C ASP A 506 -18.31 25.69 -31.69
N ASN A 507 -16.99 25.51 -31.75
CA ASN A 507 -16.37 24.63 -32.72
C ASN A 507 -16.25 23.19 -32.17
N TRP A 508 -16.75 22.24 -32.98
CA TRP A 508 -16.72 20.81 -32.67
C TRP A 508 -16.05 20.03 -33.79
N ASP A 509 -15.29 19.00 -33.42
CA ASP A 509 -14.67 18.06 -34.33
C ASP A 509 -15.26 16.66 -34.13
N ASN A 510 -15.79 16.10 -35.21
CA ASN A 510 -16.39 14.79 -35.33
C ASN A 510 -15.73 14.01 -36.46
N PRO A 511 -15.83 12.65 -36.44
CA PRO A 511 -15.27 11.85 -37.53
C PRO A 511 -15.85 12.20 -38.91
N ASN A 512 -15.08 11.93 -39.96
CA ASN A 512 -15.55 11.98 -41.33
C ASN A 512 -16.83 11.13 -41.50
N GLY A 513 -17.93 11.76 -41.89
CA GLY A 513 -19.24 11.09 -42.02
C GLY A 513 -20.17 11.29 -40.81
N GLY A 514 -19.75 12.00 -39.78
CA GLY A 514 -20.54 12.33 -38.60
C GLY A 514 -20.52 11.21 -37.53
N GLY A 515 -21.15 11.50 -36.39
CA GLY A 515 -21.17 10.61 -35.23
C GLY A 515 -20.03 10.89 -34.25
N ASN A 516 -19.63 9.89 -33.45
CA ASN A 516 -18.61 10.00 -32.44
C ASN A 516 -17.38 9.16 -32.81
N TYR A 517 -16.20 9.58 -32.36
CA TYR A 517 -15.00 8.76 -32.42
C TYR A 517 -15.12 7.59 -31.43
N THR A 518 -14.44 6.49 -31.77
CA THR A 518 -14.23 5.35 -30.87
C THR A 518 -12.75 5.09 -30.70
N ALA A 519 -12.35 4.61 -29.54
CA ALA A 519 -10.95 4.30 -29.29
C ALA A 519 -10.49 3.11 -30.14
N GLN A 520 -9.33 3.27 -30.80
CA GLN A 520 -8.73 2.27 -31.68
C GLN A 520 -7.72 1.36 -30.95
N GLY A 521 -7.69 1.44 -29.62
CA GLY A 521 -6.78 0.70 -28.74
C GLY A 521 -6.57 1.43 -27.43
N HIS A 522 -5.54 1.05 -26.72
CA HIS A 522 -5.14 1.73 -25.47
C HIS A 522 -4.75 3.20 -25.76
N TRP A 523 -4.01 3.43 -26.84
CA TRP A 523 -3.74 4.76 -27.40
C TRP A 523 -4.42 4.94 -28.74
N THR A 524 -5.00 6.09 -28.90
CA THR A 524 -5.67 6.48 -30.14
C THR A 524 -5.24 7.88 -30.54
N ALA A 525 -4.70 8.03 -31.73
CA ALA A 525 -4.39 9.31 -32.33
C ALA A 525 -5.54 9.76 -33.26
N VAL A 526 -5.96 10.99 -33.15
CA VAL A 526 -6.96 11.60 -34.04
C VAL A 526 -6.36 12.83 -34.73
N ALA A 527 -6.33 12.80 -36.02
CA ALA A 527 -5.91 13.91 -36.88
C ALA A 527 -6.76 13.93 -38.16
N ASP A 528 -7.03 15.09 -38.71
CA ASP A 528 -7.77 15.25 -39.97
C ASP A 528 -9.12 14.49 -39.99
N HIS A 529 -9.83 14.46 -38.86
CA HIS A 529 -11.10 13.75 -38.63
C HIS A 529 -11.02 12.21 -38.72
N GLU A 530 -9.82 11.63 -38.61
CA GLU A 530 -9.61 10.18 -38.62
C GLU A 530 -8.92 9.70 -37.33
N ALA A 531 -9.38 8.57 -36.77
CA ALA A 531 -8.80 7.93 -35.60
C ALA A 531 -7.93 6.73 -36.01
N SER A 532 -6.72 6.65 -35.51
CA SER A 532 -5.77 5.55 -35.72
C SER A 532 -5.25 5.00 -34.38
N ALA A 533 -4.87 3.73 -34.37
CA ALA A 533 -4.26 3.12 -33.18
C ALA A 533 -2.80 3.58 -33.01
N GLY A 534 -2.40 3.76 -31.76
CA GLY A 534 -1.02 4.10 -31.37
C GLY A 534 -0.81 5.54 -30.96
N VAL A 535 0.42 5.83 -30.52
CA VAL A 535 0.90 7.16 -30.18
C VAL A 535 1.38 7.82 -31.49
N PRO A 536 1.02 9.09 -31.77
CA PRO A 536 1.53 9.77 -32.95
C PRO A 536 3.04 9.85 -32.94
N SER A 537 3.69 9.56 -34.06
CA SER A 537 5.14 9.54 -34.19
C SER A 537 5.84 10.88 -33.98
N ASP A 538 5.10 11.98 -34.06
CA ASP A 538 5.55 13.35 -33.86
C ASP A 538 5.08 13.95 -32.53
N VAL A 539 4.42 13.18 -31.67
CA VAL A 539 4.16 13.56 -30.28
C VAL A 539 5.49 13.62 -29.55
N GLN A 540 5.71 14.69 -28.84
CA GLN A 540 6.87 14.78 -27.97
C GLN A 540 6.72 13.80 -26.80
N SER A 541 7.13 12.57 -27.03
CA SER A 541 7.30 11.57 -26.00
C SER A 541 8.57 11.89 -25.25
N TYR A 542 8.49 12.15 -23.95
CA TYR A 542 9.65 12.31 -23.08
C TYR A 542 10.45 13.60 -23.24
N GLN A 543 10.56 14.37 -22.14
CA GLN A 543 11.61 15.37 -22.01
C GLN A 543 12.91 14.62 -21.70
N PRO A 544 13.88 14.59 -22.62
CA PRO A 544 15.15 13.97 -22.36
C PRO A 544 15.81 14.66 -21.18
N LYS A 545 16.53 13.90 -20.38
CA LYS A 545 17.44 14.43 -19.37
C LYS A 545 18.84 14.45 -19.94
N THR A 546 19.60 15.48 -19.62
CA THR A 546 20.98 15.57 -20.04
C THR A 546 21.88 15.42 -18.83
N LYS A 547 22.79 14.45 -18.89
CA LYS A 547 23.84 14.26 -17.88
C LYS A 547 24.95 15.27 -18.11
N VAL A 548 25.35 16.00 -17.09
CA VAL A 548 26.46 16.98 -17.17
C VAL A 548 27.61 16.52 -16.28
N ILE A 549 28.79 16.41 -16.87
CA ILE A 549 30.01 16.02 -16.17
C ILE A 549 31.10 17.04 -16.45
N VAL A 550 31.68 17.59 -15.38
CA VAL A 550 32.82 18.53 -15.46
C VAL A 550 33.98 18.00 -14.63
N HIS A 551 35.07 17.63 -15.29
CA HIS A 551 36.31 17.24 -14.63
C HIS A 551 37.20 18.45 -14.48
N TYR A 552 37.77 18.64 -13.30
CA TYR A 552 38.64 19.76 -13.00
C TYR A 552 39.96 19.31 -12.41
N LYS A 553 41.07 19.62 -13.12
CA LYS A 553 42.39 19.42 -12.61
C LYS A 553 42.92 20.75 -12.05
N PRO A 554 43.13 20.86 -10.75
CA PRO A 554 43.60 22.11 -10.12
C PRO A 554 45.00 22.46 -10.55
N ALA A 555 45.26 23.76 -10.70
CA ALA A 555 46.62 24.27 -10.80
C ALA A 555 47.36 24.13 -9.46
N GLU A 556 48.70 24.13 -9.49
CA GLU A 556 49.51 24.08 -8.28
C GLU A 556 49.24 25.31 -7.40
N GLY A 557 48.81 25.08 -6.17
CA GLY A 557 48.45 26.12 -5.20
C GLY A 557 47.01 26.63 -5.26
N ASP A 558 46.14 26.04 -6.06
CA ASP A 558 44.74 26.41 -6.13
C ASP A 558 43.98 25.98 -4.85
N ALA A 559 43.10 26.85 -4.36
CA ALA A 559 42.26 26.59 -3.18
C ALA A 559 41.02 25.74 -3.56
N VAL A 560 41.23 24.45 -3.81
CA VAL A 560 40.24 23.52 -4.36
C VAL A 560 39.00 23.35 -3.48
N ALA A 561 39.15 23.56 -2.16
CA ALA A 561 38.04 23.31 -1.21
C ALA A 561 36.82 24.22 -1.41
N ASP A 562 37.04 25.42 -1.95
CA ASP A 562 36.00 26.43 -2.13
C ASP A 562 35.51 26.54 -3.59
N ARG A 563 36.04 25.69 -4.49
CA ARG A 563 35.65 25.67 -5.90
C ARG A 563 34.51 24.70 -6.19
N GLY A 564 33.77 25.05 -7.23
CA GLY A 564 32.68 24.26 -7.78
C GLY A 564 32.39 24.67 -9.22
N VAL A 565 31.24 24.31 -9.72
CA VAL A 565 30.78 24.58 -11.07
C VAL A 565 29.56 25.50 -11.03
N TYR A 566 29.62 26.65 -11.68
CA TYR A 566 28.43 27.43 -11.99
C TYR A 566 27.92 27.03 -13.36
N MET A 567 26.66 26.63 -13.47
CA MET A 567 26.05 26.07 -14.66
C MET A 567 24.77 26.83 -15.03
N TRP A 568 24.54 27.01 -16.34
CA TRP A 568 23.31 27.60 -16.91
C TRP A 568 23.04 27.01 -18.29
N GLY A 569 21.84 27.25 -18.84
CA GLY A 569 21.58 26.77 -20.20
C GLY A 569 20.19 27.12 -20.72
N THR A 570 19.93 26.69 -21.95
CA THR A 570 18.61 26.76 -22.58
C THR A 570 18.42 25.48 -23.39
N ASP A 571 17.36 24.73 -23.10
CA ASP A 571 17.07 23.47 -23.78
C ASP A 571 16.52 23.70 -25.21
N LYS A 572 16.30 22.63 -25.95
CA LYS A 572 15.76 22.65 -27.33
C LYS A 572 14.38 23.31 -27.41
N ASN A 573 13.62 23.29 -26.31
CA ASN A 573 12.27 23.85 -26.26
C ASN A 573 12.25 25.31 -25.78
N GLY A 574 13.42 25.89 -25.49
CA GLY A 574 13.57 27.24 -24.99
C GLY A 574 13.37 27.38 -23.47
N ALA A 575 13.26 26.26 -22.73
CA ALA A 575 13.23 26.31 -21.27
C ALA A 575 14.61 26.68 -20.72
N THR A 576 14.63 27.58 -19.74
CA THR A 576 15.85 28.12 -19.18
C THR A 576 16.30 27.32 -17.95
N LEU A 577 17.49 26.77 -17.97
CA LEU A 577 18.23 26.34 -16.79
C LEU A 577 18.82 27.58 -16.11
N ASN A 578 18.23 27.99 -15.00
CA ASN A 578 18.69 29.16 -14.26
C ASN A 578 20.09 28.91 -13.71
N GLY A 579 21.00 29.89 -13.88
CA GLY A 579 22.36 29.80 -13.41
C GLY A 579 22.46 29.56 -11.90
N ALA A 580 23.18 28.51 -11.51
CA ALA A 580 23.44 28.18 -10.12
C ALA A 580 24.87 27.64 -9.92
N TRP A 581 25.45 27.89 -8.73
CA TRP A 581 26.72 27.31 -8.32
C TRP A 581 26.46 25.95 -7.61
N HIS A 582 27.35 25.00 -7.90
CA HIS A 582 27.28 23.63 -7.35
C HIS A 582 28.69 23.21 -6.90
N ALA A 583 28.82 22.61 -5.73
CA ALA A 583 30.03 21.97 -5.28
C ALA A 583 30.43 20.77 -6.14
N PHE A 584 31.69 20.39 -6.19
CA PHE A 584 32.13 19.16 -6.80
C PHE A 584 31.50 17.95 -6.08
N THR A 585 31.04 16.95 -6.84
CA THR A 585 30.39 15.76 -6.34
C THR A 585 31.32 14.58 -6.05
N GLY A 586 32.58 14.65 -6.53
CA GLY A 586 33.57 13.59 -6.35
C GLY A 586 34.97 13.94 -6.88
N GLU A 587 35.78 12.89 -6.99
CA GLU A 587 37.15 12.95 -7.55
C GLU A 587 37.38 11.71 -8.44
N ASP A 588 38.24 11.91 -9.46
CA ASP A 588 38.74 10.83 -10.33
C ASP A 588 40.22 10.93 -10.59
N SER A 589 40.73 10.21 -11.59
CA SER A 589 42.15 10.23 -11.95
C SER A 589 42.62 11.56 -12.56
N TYR A 590 41.70 12.43 -12.99
CA TYR A 590 42.00 13.76 -13.51
C TYR A 590 42.01 14.85 -12.44
N GLY A 591 41.09 14.72 -11.45
CA GLY A 591 40.97 15.67 -10.36
C GLY A 591 39.58 15.69 -9.72
N LYS A 592 39.02 16.89 -9.52
CA LYS A 592 37.66 17.07 -9.01
C LYS A 592 36.63 16.83 -10.10
N VAL A 593 35.47 16.24 -9.73
CA VAL A 593 34.37 15.96 -10.64
C VAL A 593 33.09 16.58 -10.13
N PHE A 594 32.41 17.30 -11.00
CA PHE A 594 30.99 17.65 -10.82
C PHE A 594 30.17 16.80 -11.77
N GLU A 595 29.17 16.09 -11.24
CA GLU A 595 28.23 15.29 -12.01
C GLU A 595 26.84 15.63 -11.58
N THR A 596 25.94 15.87 -12.53
CA THR A 596 24.50 16.08 -12.29
C THR A 596 23.68 15.68 -13.50
N THR A 597 22.37 15.58 -13.31
CA THR A 597 21.42 15.37 -14.42
C THR A 597 20.43 16.53 -14.41
N ILE A 598 20.25 17.16 -15.58
CA ILE A 598 19.34 18.29 -15.79
C ILE A 598 18.19 17.88 -16.72
N ASP A 599 17.04 18.51 -16.52
CA ASP A 599 15.89 18.30 -17.40
C ASP A 599 16.11 18.97 -18.75
N GLY A 600 15.62 18.34 -19.80
CA GLY A 600 15.65 18.86 -21.17
C GLY A 600 16.71 18.22 -22.06
N ALA A 601 16.47 18.28 -23.38
CA ALA A 601 17.46 18.05 -24.41
C ALA A 601 18.14 19.37 -24.79
N TYR A 602 19.45 19.32 -24.96
CA TYR A 602 20.22 20.51 -25.27
C TYR A 602 20.90 20.33 -26.64
N ASP A 603 20.89 21.38 -27.46
CA ASP A 603 21.70 21.42 -28.64
C ASP A 603 23.19 21.68 -28.27
N ALA A 604 24.07 21.46 -29.23
CA ALA A 604 25.49 21.82 -29.07
C ALA A 604 25.65 23.27 -28.58
N ALA A 605 26.54 23.48 -27.63
CA ALA A 605 26.84 24.77 -27.04
C ALA A 605 25.68 25.51 -26.34
N LYS A 606 24.66 24.79 -25.83
CA LYS A 606 23.54 25.38 -25.08
C LYS A 606 23.65 25.21 -23.58
N ILE A 607 24.57 24.40 -23.08
CA ILE A 607 24.90 24.31 -21.66
C ILE A 607 26.18 25.12 -21.41
N GLY A 608 26.08 26.12 -20.57
CA GLY A 608 27.23 26.92 -20.13
C GLY A 608 27.73 26.46 -18.78
N VAL A 609 29.03 26.38 -18.60
CA VAL A 609 29.68 26.08 -17.32
C VAL A 609 30.89 26.93 -17.09
N ILE A 610 31.21 27.17 -15.81
CA ILE A 610 32.48 27.80 -15.39
C ILE A 610 32.88 27.22 -14.04
N VAL A 611 34.16 26.87 -13.91
CA VAL A 611 34.73 26.49 -12.61
C VAL A 611 35.02 27.78 -11.84
N THR A 612 34.42 27.92 -10.66
CA THR A 612 34.55 29.16 -9.86
C THR A 612 34.28 28.87 -8.39
N THR A 613 34.65 29.79 -7.52
CA THR A 613 34.16 29.82 -6.14
C THR A 613 32.74 30.42 -6.12
N GLU A 614 31.99 30.23 -5.03
CA GLU A 614 30.73 30.91 -4.82
C GLU A 614 30.84 32.43 -4.88
N GLY A 615 32.02 32.98 -4.48
CA GLY A 615 32.40 34.38 -4.55
C GLY A 615 32.88 34.85 -5.93
N TRP A 616 32.73 34.03 -7.01
CA TRP A 616 33.10 34.38 -8.39
C TRP A 616 34.63 34.54 -8.67
N ASP A 617 35.47 33.80 -7.94
CA ASP A 617 36.88 33.65 -8.34
C ASP A 617 36.97 32.54 -9.42
N LYS A 618 36.99 32.97 -10.68
CA LYS A 618 36.84 32.14 -11.87
C LYS A 618 38.16 31.48 -12.29
N VAL A 619 38.06 30.22 -12.74
CA VAL A 619 39.13 29.50 -13.43
C VAL A 619 38.89 29.62 -14.94
N GLY A 620 39.53 30.59 -15.55
CA GLY A 620 39.37 30.90 -16.97
C GLY A 620 38.02 31.52 -17.33
N GLY A 621 37.66 31.42 -18.59
CA GLY A 621 36.40 31.94 -19.13
C GLY A 621 35.20 30.99 -19.03
N ASP A 622 34.07 31.48 -19.48
CA ASP A 622 32.86 30.67 -19.67
C ASP A 622 33.09 29.61 -20.75
N ARG A 623 32.61 28.38 -20.51
CA ARG A 623 32.72 27.26 -21.43
C ARG A 623 31.31 26.77 -21.81
N THR A 624 31.21 26.24 -23.02
CA THR A 624 29.96 25.58 -23.46
C THR A 624 30.21 24.10 -23.68
N ILE A 625 29.25 23.28 -23.32
CA ILE A 625 29.31 21.84 -23.44
C ILE A 625 28.26 21.37 -24.44
N ASP A 626 28.62 20.35 -25.21
CA ASP A 626 27.69 19.71 -26.14
C ASP A 626 26.87 18.67 -25.38
N GLY A 627 25.55 18.92 -25.23
CA GLY A 627 24.59 18.02 -24.61
C GLY A 627 23.73 17.29 -25.62
N SER A 628 24.02 17.38 -26.93
CA SER A 628 23.18 16.87 -28.01
C SER A 628 23.03 15.34 -28.01
N THR A 629 23.95 14.63 -27.37
CA THR A 629 23.93 13.15 -27.21
C THR A 629 23.30 12.68 -25.90
N GLY A 630 22.74 13.60 -25.09
CA GLY A 630 22.21 13.27 -23.75
C GLY A 630 23.27 13.23 -22.65
N THR A 631 24.57 13.31 -22.99
CA THR A 631 25.67 13.48 -22.02
C THR A 631 26.57 14.64 -22.47
N ALA A 632 26.77 15.59 -21.57
CA ALA A 632 27.62 16.75 -21.75
C ALA A 632 28.84 16.60 -20.82
N GLU A 633 30.02 16.32 -21.36
CA GLU A 633 31.21 16.02 -20.57
C GLU A 633 32.41 16.87 -21.05
N ILE A 634 33.14 17.45 -20.11
CA ILE A 634 34.37 18.23 -20.41
C ILE A 634 35.44 18.04 -19.33
N TRP A 635 36.69 18.28 -19.73
CA TRP A 635 37.88 18.33 -18.86
C TRP A 635 38.46 19.73 -18.85
N VAL A 636 38.63 20.31 -17.68
CA VAL A 636 39.16 21.65 -17.45
C VAL A 636 40.51 21.55 -16.71
N ASP A 637 41.62 21.98 -17.34
CA ASP A 637 42.93 22.08 -16.68
C ASP A 637 43.13 23.49 -16.12
N GLY A 638 43.20 23.59 -14.80
CA GLY A 638 43.44 24.90 -14.12
C GLY A 638 44.78 25.53 -14.39
N ALA A 639 45.77 24.76 -14.90
CA ALA A 639 47.07 25.27 -15.31
C ALA A 639 47.08 25.75 -16.78
N ASN A 640 46.06 25.32 -17.59
CA ASN A 640 45.94 25.73 -19.00
C ASN A 640 44.54 26.27 -19.28
N LEU A 641 44.32 27.54 -18.95
CA LEU A 641 43.00 28.16 -18.93
C LEU A 641 42.36 28.38 -20.30
N ASP A 642 43.13 28.30 -21.37
CA ASP A 642 42.69 28.53 -22.74
C ASP A 642 42.22 27.21 -23.43
N GLU A 643 42.46 26.07 -22.80
CA GLU A 643 42.08 24.75 -23.33
C GLU A 643 40.86 24.17 -22.63
N THR A 644 39.93 23.68 -23.43
CA THR A 644 38.80 22.87 -22.97
C THR A 644 38.81 21.58 -23.74
N LEU A 645 39.00 20.46 -23.07
CA LEU A 645 38.99 19.16 -23.69
C LEU A 645 37.55 18.60 -23.66
N THR A 646 37.07 18.24 -24.83
CA THR A 646 35.74 17.59 -25.01
C THR A 646 35.82 16.06 -25.15
N GLU A 647 37.08 15.57 -25.20
CA GLU A 647 37.41 14.15 -25.16
C GLU A 647 38.34 13.87 -23.99
N ALA A 648 38.32 12.65 -23.50
CA ALA A 648 39.15 12.24 -22.37
C ALA A 648 40.63 12.43 -22.73
N PRO A 649 41.45 13.16 -21.90
CA PRO A 649 42.85 13.36 -22.17
C PRO A 649 43.66 12.07 -22.10
N ASP A 650 44.79 12.03 -22.85
CA ASP A 650 45.68 10.87 -22.87
C ASP A 650 46.05 10.44 -21.44
N GLY A 651 45.85 9.17 -21.15
CA GLY A 651 46.15 8.61 -19.83
C GLY A 651 45.08 8.78 -18.78
N TYR A 652 43.92 9.42 -19.10
CA TYR A 652 42.78 9.44 -18.22
C TYR A 652 42.28 8.00 -17.98
N LYS A 653 42.09 7.64 -16.72
CA LYS A 653 41.48 6.37 -16.33
C LYS A 653 40.29 6.69 -15.46
N LYS A 654 39.16 6.19 -15.84
CA LYS A 654 38.04 6.08 -14.90
C LYS A 654 38.51 5.33 -13.66
N ALA A 655 38.09 5.72 -12.48
CA ALA A 655 38.61 5.18 -11.23
C ALA A 655 38.54 3.64 -11.22
N ALA A 656 39.57 2.96 -10.68
CA ALA A 656 39.71 1.50 -10.67
C ALA A 656 38.54 0.74 -9.96
N ASN A 657 37.62 1.46 -9.35
CA ASN A 657 36.41 0.95 -8.66
C ASN A 657 35.14 1.61 -9.22
N GLN A 658 35.04 1.72 -10.52
CA GLN A 658 33.88 2.26 -11.21
C GLN A 658 33.27 1.21 -12.12
N ILE A 659 31.96 1.05 -12.05
CA ILE A 659 31.15 0.19 -12.93
C ILE A 659 30.15 1.07 -13.66
N ASP A 660 30.24 1.14 -14.97
CA ASP A 660 29.23 1.77 -15.83
C ASP A 660 28.16 0.75 -16.19
N VAL A 661 26.90 1.09 -15.92
CA VAL A 661 25.74 0.22 -16.09
C VAL A 661 24.80 0.85 -17.11
N ALA A 662 24.35 0.05 -18.09
CA ALA A 662 23.25 0.40 -18.98
C ALA A 662 22.16 -0.66 -18.87
N ILE A 663 20.94 -0.23 -18.53
CA ILE A 663 19.75 -1.10 -18.45
C ILE A 663 18.80 -0.70 -19.54
N HIS A 664 18.49 -1.64 -20.44
CA HIS A 664 17.43 -1.52 -21.43
C HIS A 664 16.17 -2.20 -20.89
N TYR A 665 15.07 -1.48 -20.83
CA TYR A 665 13.83 -1.91 -20.20
C TYR A 665 12.66 -1.83 -21.17
N HIS A 666 11.99 -2.93 -21.38
CA HIS A 666 10.85 -3.05 -22.26
C HIS A 666 9.59 -3.51 -21.52
N ARG A 667 8.46 -2.90 -21.84
CA ARG A 667 7.13 -3.26 -21.31
C ARG A 667 6.14 -3.50 -22.44
N LEU A 668 5.24 -4.47 -22.24
CA LEU A 668 4.24 -4.87 -23.25
C LEU A 668 3.30 -3.74 -23.64
N ALA A 669 2.92 -2.91 -22.68
CA ALA A 669 1.90 -1.88 -22.91
C ALA A 669 2.45 -0.61 -23.53
N ASP A 670 3.77 -0.53 -23.86
CA ASP A 670 4.42 0.68 -24.34
C ASP A 670 4.03 1.95 -23.52
N ASP A 671 3.63 1.77 -22.27
CA ASP A 671 3.16 2.84 -21.39
C ASP A 671 4.27 3.82 -20.97
N TYR A 672 5.50 3.45 -21.24
CA TYR A 672 6.67 4.29 -21.11
C TYR A 672 6.88 5.22 -22.32
N THR A 673 6.14 5.10 -23.40
CA THR A 673 6.22 6.01 -24.54
C THR A 673 5.50 7.33 -24.27
N SER A 674 4.65 7.41 -23.23
CA SER A 674 4.10 8.67 -22.75
C SER A 674 5.06 9.36 -21.78
N GLU A 675 5.13 10.69 -21.80
CA GLU A 675 6.01 11.48 -20.93
C GLU A 675 5.80 11.17 -19.44
N ASP A 676 4.55 11.02 -19.01
CA ASP A 676 4.20 10.71 -17.62
C ASP A 676 4.52 9.26 -17.27
N GLY A 677 4.32 8.33 -18.19
CA GLY A 677 4.66 6.93 -17.99
C GLY A 677 6.16 6.72 -17.75
N MET A 678 7.02 7.47 -18.47
CA MET A 678 8.49 7.35 -18.31
C MET A 678 9.02 8.01 -17.05
N LYS A 679 8.53 9.20 -16.70
CA LYS A 679 8.94 9.91 -15.48
C LYS A 679 8.57 9.16 -14.20
N ALA A 680 7.54 8.30 -14.28
CA ALA A 680 7.09 7.51 -13.16
C ALA A 680 7.97 6.31 -12.86
N TRP A 681 8.81 5.87 -13.82
CA TRP A 681 9.70 4.71 -13.67
C TRP A 681 11.16 5.12 -13.54
N ASP A 682 11.91 4.47 -12.66
CA ASP A 682 13.36 4.61 -12.52
C ASP A 682 14.03 3.26 -12.18
N ILE A 683 15.34 3.26 -12.19
CA ILE A 683 16.15 2.16 -11.70
C ILE A 683 16.63 2.49 -10.29
N TRP A 684 16.37 1.64 -9.32
CA TRP A 684 17.09 1.65 -8.05
C TRP A 684 18.26 0.69 -8.18
N GLY A 685 19.47 1.23 -8.31
CA GLY A 685 20.68 0.47 -8.59
C GLY A 685 21.68 0.51 -7.44
N TRP A 686 22.39 -0.61 -7.19
CA TRP A 686 23.43 -0.72 -6.17
C TRP A 686 24.43 -1.83 -6.53
N ALA A 687 25.51 -1.90 -5.75
CA ALA A 687 26.43 -3.04 -5.72
C ALA A 687 26.96 -3.21 -4.30
N ASP A 688 27.61 -4.34 -3.99
CA ASP A 688 28.23 -4.50 -2.68
C ASP A 688 29.27 -3.39 -2.47
N GLY A 689 29.19 -2.73 -1.31
CA GLY A 689 30.00 -1.57 -0.99
C GLY A 689 29.54 -0.22 -1.56
N VAL A 690 28.41 -0.20 -2.31
CA VAL A 690 27.78 1.00 -2.85
C VAL A 690 26.31 1.05 -2.47
N ASN A 691 25.88 2.07 -1.75
CA ASN A 691 24.49 2.27 -1.38
C ASN A 691 23.61 2.44 -2.63
N GLY A 692 22.37 1.94 -2.54
CA GLY A 692 21.38 2.11 -3.59
C GLY A 692 21.04 3.57 -3.85
N ALA A 693 20.82 3.90 -5.11
CA ALA A 693 20.37 5.21 -5.56
C ALA A 693 19.41 5.10 -6.75
N ALA A 694 18.58 6.12 -6.94
CA ALA A 694 17.66 6.22 -8.05
C ALA A 694 18.36 6.71 -9.32
N TYR A 695 18.13 6.04 -10.43
CA TYR A 695 18.65 6.41 -11.75
C TYR A 695 17.49 6.45 -12.75
N PRO A 696 17.16 7.64 -13.26
CA PRO A 696 16.05 7.77 -14.21
C PRO A 696 16.39 7.15 -15.56
N PHE A 697 15.36 6.73 -16.29
CA PHE A 697 15.51 6.46 -17.72
C PHE A 697 15.74 7.76 -18.46
N THR A 698 16.81 7.85 -19.24
CA THR A 698 17.24 9.09 -19.91
C THR A 698 17.21 9.00 -21.42
N GLU A 699 17.13 7.79 -21.97
CA GLU A 699 17.14 7.51 -23.39
C GLU A 699 16.11 6.41 -23.70
N HIS A 700 15.78 6.24 -24.97
CA HIS A 700 15.05 5.10 -25.46
C HIS A 700 15.53 4.70 -26.87
N ASP A 701 15.33 3.45 -27.23
CA ASP A 701 15.55 2.90 -28.56
C ASP A 701 14.33 2.04 -28.98
N ASP A 702 14.49 1.29 -30.07
CA ASP A 702 13.43 0.40 -30.59
C ASP A 702 13.09 -0.76 -29.64
N TYR A 703 13.99 -1.07 -28.69
CA TYR A 703 13.75 -2.08 -27.66
C TYR A 703 12.93 -1.53 -26.50
N GLY A 704 13.26 -0.35 -26.01
CA GLY A 704 12.59 0.26 -24.85
C GLY A 704 13.35 1.42 -24.23
N LEU A 705 13.14 1.61 -22.93
CA LEU A 705 13.79 2.66 -22.14
C LEU A 705 15.22 2.30 -21.80
N ILE A 706 16.09 3.29 -21.70
CA ILE A 706 17.50 3.12 -21.35
C ILE A 706 17.84 3.99 -20.14
N ALA A 707 18.33 3.34 -19.08
CA ALA A 707 18.96 4.02 -17.94
C ALA A 707 20.46 3.73 -17.98
N LYS A 708 21.27 4.79 -18.00
CA LYS A 708 22.73 4.71 -17.91
C LYS A 708 23.19 5.36 -16.63
N TYR A 709 23.99 4.63 -15.86
CA TYR A 709 24.51 5.16 -14.59
C TYR A 709 25.87 4.56 -14.23
N THR A 710 26.55 5.19 -13.31
CA THR A 710 27.87 4.78 -12.85
C THR A 710 27.82 4.48 -11.35
N LEU A 711 28.21 3.28 -10.95
CA LEU A 711 28.46 2.93 -9.57
C LEU A 711 29.93 3.18 -9.24
N LYS A 712 30.21 3.84 -8.12
CA LYS A 712 31.57 4.14 -7.65
C LYS A 712 31.75 3.66 -6.21
N GLY A 713 32.75 2.82 -5.96
CA GLY A 713 33.06 2.30 -4.64
C GLY A 713 34.25 1.35 -4.64
N SER A 714 34.82 1.04 -3.49
CA SER A 714 35.94 0.08 -3.37
C SER A 714 35.40 -1.32 -3.13
N GLY A 715 35.89 -2.31 -3.90
CA GLY A 715 35.53 -3.71 -3.74
C GLY A 715 34.14 -4.06 -4.22
N MET A 716 33.59 -3.31 -5.18
CA MET A 716 32.27 -3.59 -5.76
C MET A 716 32.22 -4.98 -6.38
N SER A 717 31.19 -5.73 -6.03
CA SER A 717 30.79 -6.96 -6.69
C SER A 717 29.75 -6.70 -7.78
N THR A 718 29.10 -7.75 -8.24
CA THR A 718 28.08 -7.72 -9.28
C THR A 718 27.00 -6.67 -9.00
N PRO A 719 26.73 -5.74 -9.93
CA PRO A 719 25.65 -4.77 -9.77
C PRO A 719 24.28 -5.43 -9.71
N GLN A 720 23.43 -4.84 -8.90
CA GLN A 720 22.04 -5.24 -8.75
C GLN A 720 21.13 -4.03 -8.99
N PHE A 721 19.91 -4.29 -9.38
CA PHE A 721 18.93 -3.22 -9.60
C PHE A 721 17.50 -3.71 -9.41
N ILE A 722 16.60 -2.75 -9.22
CA ILE A 722 15.15 -2.90 -9.25
C ILE A 722 14.61 -1.84 -10.18
N VAL A 723 13.71 -2.18 -11.07
CA VAL A 723 12.90 -1.20 -11.80
C VAL A 723 11.71 -0.85 -10.93
N ARG A 724 11.51 0.44 -10.62
CA ARG A 724 10.45 0.89 -9.72
C ARG A 724 9.62 2.01 -10.29
N TYR A 725 8.38 2.13 -9.81
CA TYR A 725 7.41 3.15 -10.16
C TYR A 725 7.16 4.07 -8.95
N GLY A 726 6.90 5.35 -9.20
CA GLY A 726 6.58 6.31 -8.15
C GLY A 726 7.79 6.89 -7.41
N GLY A 727 9.02 6.64 -7.87
CA GLY A 727 10.24 7.19 -7.28
C GLY A 727 10.37 6.84 -5.79
N ASP A 728 10.50 7.84 -4.93
CA ASP A 728 10.69 7.64 -3.49
C ASP A 728 9.46 7.06 -2.77
N SER A 729 8.26 7.11 -3.37
CA SER A 729 7.06 6.49 -2.81
C SER A 729 7.04 4.96 -2.99
N TRP A 730 7.84 4.40 -3.89
CA TRP A 730 7.90 2.97 -4.16
C TRP A 730 6.54 2.34 -4.44
N GLU A 731 5.70 3.00 -5.24
CA GLU A 731 4.32 2.58 -5.51
C GLU A 731 4.22 1.23 -6.20
N ALA A 732 5.20 0.88 -7.00
CA ALA A 732 5.33 -0.45 -7.60
C ALA A 732 6.79 -0.79 -7.88
N LYS A 733 7.06 -2.07 -8.02
CA LYS A 733 8.34 -2.62 -8.50
C LYS A 733 8.08 -3.57 -9.67
N ASP A 734 8.99 -3.65 -10.60
CA ASP A 734 8.86 -4.49 -11.77
C ASP A 734 10.11 -5.37 -11.93
N PRO A 735 9.94 -6.67 -12.20
CA PRO A 735 8.75 -7.47 -11.96
C PRO A 735 8.77 -8.09 -10.55
N ASN A 736 7.61 -8.27 -9.98
CA ASN A 736 7.38 -9.10 -8.77
C ASN A 736 8.29 -8.84 -7.56
N ASP A 737 8.73 -7.60 -7.36
CA ASP A 737 9.52 -7.22 -6.18
C ASP A 737 10.94 -7.85 -6.07
N GLU A 738 11.45 -8.44 -7.14
CA GLU A 738 12.74 -9.11 -7.13
C GLU A 738 13.92 -8.17 -7.42
N ASN A 739 15.00 -8.35 -6.65
CA ASN A 739 16.29 -7.78 -6.97
C ASN A 739 16.86 -8.46 -8.21
N ARG A 740 17.27 -7.69 -9.20
CA ARG A 740 17.88 -8.18 -10.42
C ARG A 740 19.40 -8.10 -10.33
N THR A 741 20.05 -9.17 -10.70
CA THR A 741 21.52 -9.22 -10.79
C THR A 741 21.93 -9.18 -12.24
N ILE A 742 22.87 -8.30 -12.59
CA ILE A 742 23.41 -8.24 -13.97
C ILE A 742 24.27 -9.48 -14.20
N PRO A 743 23.94 -10.32 -15.18
CA PRO A 743 24.65 -11.57 -15.39
C PRO A 743 26.07 -11.33 -15.92
N GLN A 744 26.99 -12.25 -15.58
CA GLN A 744 28.40 -12.16 -16.01
C GLN A 744 28.57 -12.08 -17.53
N SER A 745 27.63 -12.63 -18.29
CA SER A 745 27.62 -12.59 -19.77
C SER A 745 27.37 -11.20 -20.35
N ALA A 746 26.85 -10.26 -19.54
CA ALA A 746 26.61 -8.88 -19.94
C ALA A 746 27.81 -7.94 -19.64
N ILE A 747 28.90 -8.49 -19.10
CA ILE A 747 30.06 -7.72 -18.69
C ILE A 747 31.02 -7.52 -19.86
N THR A 748 31.42 -6.27 -20.12
CA THR A 748 32.50 -5.92 -21.04
C THR A 748 33.61 -5.21 -20.27
N VAL A 749 34.84 -5.73 -20.37
CA VAL A 749 36.01 -5.05 -19.79
C VAL A 749 36.66 -4.22 -20.91
N ASN A 750 36.70 -2.91 -20.70
CA ASN A 750 37.27 -1.98 -21.65
C ASN A 750 38.83 -1.98 -21.62
N ALA A 751 39.45 -1.51 -22.67
CA ALA A 751 40.93 -1.50 -22.77
C ALA A 751 41.62 -0.63 -21.70
N ASP A 752 40.90 0.35 -21.11
CA ASP A 752 41.36 1.21 -20.03
C ASP A 752 41.17 0.60 -18.63
N GLY A 753 40.64 -0.64 -18.55
CA GLY A 753 40.38 -1.35 -17.30
C GLY A 753 39.05 -0.98 -16.63
N THR A 754 38.21 -0.16 -17.26
CA THR A 754 36.85 0.08 -16.82
C THR A 754 35.98 -1.14 -17.17
N VAL A 755 34.89 -1.34 -16.43
CA VAL A 755 33.93 -2.42 -16.67
C VAL A 755 32.60 -1.80 -17.07
N THR A 756 32.08 -2.22 -18.21
CA THR A 756 30.75 -1.84 -18.70
C THR A 756 29.81 -3.01 -18.60
N TYR A 757 28.66 -2.78 -18.00
CA TYR A 757 27.56 -3.72 -17.95
C TYR A 757 26.44 -3.18 -18.86
N THR A 758 26.08 -3.95 -19.85
CA THR A 758 24.88 -3.71 -20.66
C THR A 758 23.96 -4.91 -20.50
N TYR A 759 22.74 -4.68 -20.08
CA TYR A 759 21.76 -5.73 -19.85
C TYR A 759 20.43 -5.34 -20.46
N ASP A 760 19.98 -6.12 -21.42
CA ASP A 760 18.66 -6.01 -22.00
C ASP A 760 17.69 -6.70 -21.07
N PHE A 761 16.86 -5.93 -20.38
CA PHE A 761 15.88 -6.47 -19.46
C PHE A 761 14.79 -7.20 -20.27
N PRO A 762 14.52 -8.48 -19.98
CA PRO A 762 13.52 -9.21 -20.75
C PRO A 762 12.15 -8.58 -20.56
N TYR A 763 11.36 -8.67 -21.63
CA TYR A 763 9.98 -8.27 -21.69
C TYR A 763 9.20 -8.59 -20.42
N VAL A 764 8.60 -7.55 -19.83
CA VAL A 764 7.77 -7.65 -18.64
C VAL A 764 6.33 -7.32 -19.03
N PRO A 765 5.36 -8.21 -18.83
CA PRO A 765 3.95 -7.93 -19.11
C PRO A 765 3.46 -6.68 -18.38
N ALA A 766 2.56 -5.91 -19.00
CA ALA A 766 1.90 -4.75 -18.38
C ALA A 766 1.19 -5.08 -17.04
N GLU A 767 0.90 -6.33 -16.87
CA GLU A 767 0.27 -6.96 -15.71
C GLU A 767 1.13 -6.91 -14.43
N SER A 768 2.43 -6.73 -14.57
CA SER A 768 3.33 -6.56 -13.42
C SER A 768 3.28 -5.15 -12.80
N ARG A 769 2.43 -4.28 -13.27
CA ARG A 769 2.07 -3.01 -12.64
C ARG A 769 1.28 -3.20 -11.35
N MET A 770 1.74 -4.00 -10.43
CA MET A 770 1.05 -4.00 -9.16
C MET A 770 1.54 -2.87 -8.30
N MET A 771 0.66 -1.89 -8.16
CA MET A 771 0.81 -0.89 -7.15
C MET A 771 0.84 -1.56 -5.78
N LEU A 772 1.87 -1.32 -5.02
CA LEU A 772 1.85 -1.49 -3.59
C LEU A 772 0.89 -0.40 -3.07
N SER A 773 -0.35 -0.76 -2.82
CA SER A 773 -1.32 0.10 -2.15
C SER A 773 -1.22 -0.09 -0.65
#